data_12e7211ff1dedfbce701ee06839953ef
#
_entry.id   12e7211ff1dedfbce701ee06839953ef
#
_cell.length_a   1.000
_cell.length_b   1.000
_cell.length_c   1.000
_cell.angle_alpha   90.00
_cell.angle_beta   90.00
_cell.angle_gamma   90.00
#
_symmetry.space_group_name_H-M   'P 1'
#
loop_
_entity.id
_entity.type
_entity.pdbx_description
1 polymer ?
#
loop_
_entity_poly.entity_id
_entity_poly.type
_entity_poly.pdbx_seq_one_letter_code
_entity_poly.pdbx_strand_id
1 'polypeptide(L)'
;MERALEYTVLGALLHDIGKVLHRGEAILRGYRESHKEAGYKFLRDLSLPLLAEFAKYHHEEDLRGLREEDFRAFREVGEEGVGDILRNLLWIVCEADTLSAKERGEEERDFRPSNPLISVFSEVRGIKSEEVGAIESVAFPLNEFGMHLLFPKEDYSVSGEEYEKIEERFKREFKQLVDENMLHPDKVLMLLERYTSFVPSFTTKDNDISLFDHLKMTAAIASCLYLYHEDEIFTGNLINKIKNRNEMKFLLIGGDISGIQRFIYTITSKYALKYLRSRSFYLEILVEDIVEEIIERLNLTRCNILYAGGGHFYIIAPNTERVKEEIRKVREEANEWLLQKFGGDLFLALDCVAFNGDALKNFEMNGESLWNLINKRLGTLKRRKFADILAKEPEKVLLERGYEHNKKECDVCKRAVKKVLNVRKGEEIVEVCEVCERLWHLGDKLPKIEGFLRTKERGRMREVPEAFLEEIEMPFSHFIFIQGLKFPEIREKLMEILPEGSIFIKNSLDIHEEFRRFEVIPLFIADYAVKGVGEEVGEEEKISDLDEIARRSVGAAKVGVLRMDVDDLGKIFSRGLQENKRTISRIATLSRLLNYFFKVAVNLVASGAVEGDEAEKLAEVVRDCPRLRDKRENIVVVYSGGDDLFVVGAWSDVFQFAFELQKCFSAFTRNPHITLSAGFAVFDAKFPIYKSAEIAKERLECAKNEGKNRISLAELPKWSKIGVGACEWEEFMRVWNEYVAVLYEKDEEGQVKLSVRRAFLWKILSASRAYAREPKRVNWLIDLYYYFGRMEKHIGERVLKRFKRLLSLKVREEPQEIYRLWQPLQVLDMAVRR
;
A
#
# COMPACT_ATOMS: atom_id res chain seq x y z
N MET A 1 -25.55 13.73 25.04
CA MET A 1 -24.43 13.05 25.72
C MET A 1 -23.97 11.77 24.99
N GLU A 2 -24.87 10.96 24.46
CA GLU A 2 -24.53 9.71 23.73
C GLU A 2 -23.57 9.88 22.51
N ARG A 3 -23.48 11.10 21.96
CA ARG A 3 -22.62 11.42 20.79
C ARG A 3 -21.39 12.27 21.11
N ALA A 4 -21.00 12.41 22.39
CA ALA A 4 -19.90 13.31 22.74
C ALA A 4 -18.54 12.87 22.14
N LEU A 5 -18.27 11.56 22.07
CA LEU A 5 -17.11 11.02 21.39
C LEU A 5 -17.14 11.35 19.88
N GLU A 6 -18.26 11.12 19.22
CA GLU A 6 -18.46 11.43 17.80
C GLU A 6 -18.20 12.91 17.49
N TYR A 7 -18.78 13.83 18.31
CA TYR A 7 -18.52 15.27 18.20
C TYR A 7 -17.06 15.64 18.46
N THR A 8 -16.37 14.94 19.37
CA THR A 8 -14.95 15.18 19.64
C THR A 8 -14.11 14.79 18.44
N VAL A 9 -14.39 13.63 17.83
CA VAL A 9 -13.69 13.14 16.63
C VAL A 9 -13.98 14.05 15.42
N LEU A 10 -15.25 14.39 15.17
CA LEU A 10 -15.63 15.32 14.10
C LEU A 10 -15.03 16.72 14.32
N GLY A 11 -15.05 17.22 15.56
CA GLY A 11 -14.41 18.48 15.92
C GLY A 11 -12.92 18.46 15.64
N ALA A 12 -12.23 17.37 15.97
CA ALA A 12 -10.82 17.19 15.68
C ALA A 12 -10.52 17.04 14.17
N LEU A 13 -11.39 16.39 13.40
CA LEU A 13 -11.27 16.31 11.93
C LEU A 13 -11.49 17.66 11.24
N LEU A 14 -12.28 18.55 11.82
CA LEU A 14 -12.71 19.81 11.19
C LEU A 14 -12.07 21.06 11.78
N HIS A 15 -11.28 20.97 12.89
CA HIS A 15 -10.72 22.14 13.57
C HIS A 15 -9.91 23.07 12.65
N ASP A 16 -9.16 22.50 11.74
CA ASP A 16 -8.26 23.20 10.82
C ASP A 16 -8.79 23.27 9.36
N ILE A 17 -10.09 22.94 9.14
CA ILE A 17 -10.66 22.91 7.78
C ILE A 17 -10.60 24.27 7.08
N GLY A 18 -10.63 25.35 7.84
CA GLY A 18 -10.48 26.71 7.32
C GLY A 18 -9.19 26.93 6.52
N LYS A 19 -8.16 26.09 6.70
CA LYS A 19 -6.91 26.17 5.90
C LYS A 19 -7.15 25.88 4.42
N VAL A 20 -8.11 25.02 4.08
CA VAL A 20 -8.52 24.81 2.68
C VAL A 20 -9.37 25.98 2.18
N LEU A 21 -10.24 26.52 3.04
CA LEU A 21 -11.28 27.48 2.66
C LEU A 21 -10.78 28.90 2.44
N HIS A 22 -9.59 29.27 2.90
CA HIS A 22 -9.10 30.65 2.83
C HIS A 22 -7.83 30.85 1.99
N ARG A 23 -7.09 29.77 1.69
CA ARG A 23 -5.78 29.92 1.01
C ARG A 23 -5.89 30.39 -0.43
N GLY A 24 -6.90 29.91 -1.17
CA GLY A 24 -7.16 30.37 -2.53
C GLY A 24 -7.38 31.89 -2.59
N GLU A 25 -8.26 32.41 -1.76
CA GLU A 25 -8.55 33.84 -1.68
C GLU A 25 -7.35 34.66 -1.17
N ALA A 26 -6.59 34.12 -0.22
CA ALA A 26 -5.36 34.75 0.28
C ALA A 26 -4.29 34.91 -0.83
N ILE A 27 -4.16 33.95 -1.73
CA ILE A 27 -3.23 34.01 -2.89
C ILE A 27 -3.73 35.03 -3.93
N LEU A 28 -5.04 34.94 -4.30
CA LEU A 28 -5.59 35.74 -5.41
C LEU A 28 -5.82 37.21 -5.05
N ARG A 29 -6.28 37.47 -3.81
CA ARG A 29 -6.75 38.79 -3.40
C ARG A 29 -5.93 39.43 -2.29
N GLY A 30 -4.94 38.68 -1.71
CA GLY A 30 -4.16 39.16 -0.59
C GLY A 30 -4.98 39.33 0.71
N TYR A 31 -6.21 38.79 0.75
CA TYR A 31 -7.10 38.89 1.89
C TYR A 31 -6.66 37.90 2.99
N ARG A 32 -6.58 38.36 4.23
CA ARG A 32 -6.11 37.58 5.38
C ARG A 32 -7.24 37.40 6.41
N GLU A 33 -8.23 36.60 6.10
CA GLU A 33 -9.06 36.03 7.13
C GLU A 33 -8.27 34.90 7.84
N SER A 34 -8.45 34.74 9.15
CA SER A 34 -7.80 33.62 9.84
C SER A 34 -8.49 32.30 9.46
N HIS A 35 -7.73 31.21 9.38
CA HIS A 35 -8.30 29.89 9.11
C HIS A 35 -9.37 29.51 10.15
N LYS A 36 -9.22 29.96 11.41
CA LYS A 36 -10.20 29.76 12.47
C LYS A 36 -11.56 30.41 12.15
N GLU A 37 -11.53 31.65 11.68
CA GLU A 37 -12.76 32.37 11.33
C GLU A 37 -13.40 31.80 10.05
N ALA A 38 -12.61 31.45 9.04
CA ALA A 38 -13.10 30.84 7.82
C ALA A 38 -13.80 29.48 8.12
N GLY A 39 -13.18 28.62 8.92
CA GLY A 39 -13.77 27.35 9.34
C GLY A 39 -15.02 27.53 10.19
N TYR A 40 -14.99 28.45 11.14
CA TYR A 40 -16.15 28.79 11.98
C TYR A 40 -17.35 29.24 11.16
N LYS A 41 -17.17 30.20 10.25
CA LYS A 41 -18.25 30.71 9.37
C LYS A 41 -18.83 29.60 8.52
N PHE A 42 -17.99 28.81 7.86
CA PHE A 42 -18.40 27.70 7.01
C PHE A 42 -19.30 26.70 7.75
N LEU A 43 -18.87 26.26 8.94
CA LEU A 43 -19.64 25.29 9.73
C LEU A 43 -20.93 25.90 10.31
N ARG A 44 -20.91 27.17 10.68
CA ARG A 44 -22.11 27.91 11.11
C ARG A 44 -23.15 28.06 10.00
N ASP A 45 -22.72 28.38 8.79
CA ASP A 45 -23.58 28.52 7.62
C ASP A 45 -24.27 27.18 7.25
N LEU A 46 -23.64 26.05 7.60
CA LEU A 46 -24.20 24.71 7.45
C LEU A 46 -25.03 24.24 8.67
N SER A 47 -25.34 25.15 9.60
CA SER A 47 -26.11 24.83 10.82
C SER A 47 -25.45 23.79 11.74
N LEU A 48 -24.11 23.80 11.81
CA LEU A 48 -23.28 22.93 12.65
C LEU A 48 -22.62 23.74 13.80
N PRO A 49 -23.38 24.39 14.71
CA PRO A 49 -22.83 25.34 15.66
C PRO A 49 -21.82 24.71 16.64
N LEU A 50 -22.04 23.47 17.08
CA LEU A 50 -21.12 22.78 18.00
C LEU A 50 -19.78 22.50 17.35
N LEU A 51 -19.76 22.04 16.08
CA LEU A 51 -18.53 21.79 15.34
C LEU A 51 -17.79 23.08 14.98
N ALA A 52 -18.53 24.18 14.76
CA ALA A 52 -17.92 25.49 14.51
C ALA A 52 -17.06 25.98 15.69
N GLU A 53 -17.47 25.67 16.95
CA GLU A 53 -16.68 26.06 18.11
C GLU A 53 -15.31 25.38 18.16
N PHE A 54 -15.17 24.13 17.68
CA PHE A 54 -13.87 23.46 17.55
C PHE A 54 -12.97 24.15 16.51
N ALA A 55 -13.52 24.61 15.40
CA ALA A 55 -12.75 25.34 14.39
C ALA A 55 -12.28 26.70 14.93
N LYS A 56 -13.06 27.35 15.83
CA LYS A 56 -12.74 28.67 16.37
C LYS A 56 -11.77 28.61 17.55
N TYR A 57 -11.92 27.62 18.45
CA TYR A 57 -11.27 27.57 19.76
C TYR A 57 -10.40 26.32 19.92
N HIS A 58 -9.48 26.04 19.01
CA HIS A 58 -8.60 24.88 19.08
C HIS A 58 -7.17 25.20 19.57
N HIS A 59 -6.82 26.47 19.73
CA HIS A 59 -5.54 26.86 20.31
C HIS A 59 -5.66 27.18 21.80
N GLU A 60 -4.61 26.90 22.59
CA GLU A 60 -4.59 27.12 24.02
C GLU A 60 -4.88 28.59 24.41
N GLU A 61 -4.37 29.56 23.62
CA GLU A 61 -4.56 31.00 23.82
C GLU A 61 -6.05 31.38 23.75
N ASP A 62 -6.78 30.74 22.81
CA ASP A 62 -8.20 30.98 22.62
C ASP A 62 -9.04 30.43 23.80
N LEU A 63 -8.60 29.34 24.41
CA LEU A 63 -9.32 28.64 25.47
C LEU A 63 -9.06 29.23 26.86
N ARG A 64 -7.94 29.94 27.03
CA ARG A 64 -7.60 30.58 28.30
C ARG A 64 -8.56 31.76 28.61
N GLY A 65 -9.33 31.63 29.65
CA GLY A 65 -10.21 32.69 30.10
C GLY A 65 -11.62 32.73 29.51
N LEU A 66 -11.94 31.79 28.60
CA LEU A 66 -13.30 31.63 28.08
C LEU A 66 -14.29 31.26 29.21
N ARG A 67 -15.43 31.96 29.22
CA ARG A 67 -16.58 31.67 30.07
C ARG A 67 -17.70 31.03 29.26
N GLU A 68 -18.62 30.33 29.91
CA GLU A 68 -19.81 29.75 29.23
C GLU A 68 -20.55 30.73 28.33
N GLU A 69 -20.64 31.99 28.76
CA GLU A 69 -21.33 33.07 28.02
C GLU A 69 -20.66 33.37 26.64
N ASP A 70 -19.39 32.98 26.44
CA ASP A 70 -18.64 33.25 25.22
C ASP A 70 -18.98 32.23 24.12
N PHE A 71 -19.56 31.09 24.47
CA PHE A 71 -19.93 30.06 23.50
C PHE A 71 -21.33 30.30 22.93
N ARG A 72 -21.43 30.72 21.68
CA ARG A 72 -22.73 31.00 21.03
C ARG A 72 -23.60 29.75 20.90
N ALA A 73 -23.03 28.58 20.71
CA ALA A 73 -23.74 27.31 20.62
C ALA A 73 -24.59 27.01 21.88
N PHE A 74 -24.16 27.46 23.08
CA PHE A 74 -24.90 27.24 24.33
C PHE A 74 -26.19 28.04 24.43
N ARG A 75 -26.19 29.25 23.87
CA ARG A 75 -27.39 30.08 23.85
C ARG A 75 -28.51 29.49 22.99
N GLU A 76 -28.16 28.65 22.04
CA GLU A 76 -29.12 28.00 21.14
C GLU A 76 -29.68 26.68 21.74
N VAL A 77 -28.93 25.98 22.62
CA VAL A 77 -29.32 24.65 23.17
C VAL A 77 -29.99 24.74 24.56
N GLY A 78 -29.71 25.79 25.34
CA GLY A 78 -30.44 26.11 26.58
C GLY A 78 -30.34 25.10 27.74
N GLU A 79 -29.41 24.16 27.71
CA GLU A 79 -29.19 23.15 28.77
C GLU A 79 -28.11 23.59 29.77
N GLU A 80 -28.43 23.61 31.07
CA GLU A 80 -27.46 23.84 32.15
C GLU A 80 -26.45 22.67 32.23
N GLY A 81 -25.13 22.96 32.34
CA GLY A 81 -24.06 22.00 32.49
C GLY A 81 -23.40 21.51 31.18
N VAL A 82 -23.92 21.84 29.98
CA VAL A 82 -23.31 21.50 28.69
C VAL A 82 -21.99 22.25 28.49
N GLY A 83 -21.82 23.44 29.15
CA GLY A 83 -20.64 24.28 29.03
C GLY A 83 -19.33 23.65 29.50
N ASP A 84 -19.34 23.05 30.66
CA ASP A 84 -18.15 22.41 31.20
C ASP A 84 -17.76 21.19 30.35
N ILE A 85 -18.73 20.47 29.82
CA ILE A 85 -18.52 19.34 28.95
C ILE A 85 -17.84 19.80 27.64
N LEU A 86 -18.44 20.75 26.94
CA LEU A 86 -17.86 21.27 25.69
C LEU A 86 -16.46 21.84 25.93
N ARG A 87 -16.25 22.51 27.06
CA ARG A 87 -14.93 23.01 27.44
C ARG A 87 -13.89 21.88 27.57
N ASN A 88 -14.23 20.78 28.22
CA ASN A 88 -13.37 19.62 28.32
C ASN A 88 -13.08 19.01 26.92
N LEU A 89 -14.10 18.91 26.05
CA LEU A 89 -13.94 18.42 24.69
C LEU A 89 -13.02 19.32 23.84
N LEU A 90 -13.17 20.64 23.95
CA LEU A 90 -12.29 21.61 23.28
C LEU A 90 -10.85 21.48 23.77
N TRP A 91 -10.63 21.30 25.10
CA TRP A 91 -9.29 21.06 25.62
C TRP A 91 -8.69 19.72 25.17
N ILE A 92 -9.50 18.68 24.99
CA ILE A 92 -9.06 17.40 24.40
C ILE A 92 -8.57 17.62 22.98
N VAL A 93 -9.32 18.34 22.15
CA VAL A 93 -8.92 18.61 20.76
C VAL A 93 -7.69 19.52 20.72
N CYS A 94 -7.62 20.56 21.55
CA CYS A 94 -6.46 21.44 21.66
C CYS A 94 -5.18 20.70 22.06
N GLU A 95 -5.25 19.80 23.05
CA GLU A 95 -4.09 18.99 23.44
C GLU A 95 -3.73 17.98 22.35
N ALA A 96 -4.74 17.37 21.68
CA ALA A 96 -4.53 16.46 20.58
C ALA A 96 -3.87 17.16 19.38
N ASP A 97 -4.31 18.38 19.03
CA ASP A 97 -3.65 19.21 18.00
C ASP A 97 -2.20 19.51 18.40
N THR A 98 -1.96 19.92 19.65
CA THR A 98 -0.60 20.19 20.14
C THR A 98 0.30 18.93 20.06
N LEU A 99 -0.22 17.75 20.37
CA LEU A 99 0.53 16.48 20.33
C LEU A 99 0.79 16.01 18.91
N SER A 100 -0.13 16.28 17.99
CA SER A 100 0.03 15.93 16.56
C SER A 100 0.91 16.93 15.80
N ALA A 101 0.94 18.22 16.21
CA ALA A 101 1.52 19.35 15.49
C ALA A 101 2.82 19.90 16.12
N LYS A 102 3.47 19.17 17.02
CA LYS A 102 4.67 19.64 17.74
C LYS A 102 5.88 19.95 16.85
N GLU A 103 5.70 19.82 15.57
CA GLU A 103 6.62 20.15 14.49
C GLU A 103 6.63 21.63 14.14
N ARG A 104 5.63 22.40 14.58
CA ARG A 104 5.57 23.84 14.41
C ARG A 104 6.62 24.47 15.34
N GLY A 105 7.80 24.81 14.79
CA GLY A 105 8.75 25.69 15.48
C GLY A 105 8.08 27.02 15.79
N GLU A 106 8.61 27.79 16.77
CA GLU A 106 8.09 29.08 17.21
C GLU A 106 7.96 30.19 16.14
N GLU A 107 8.22 29.89 14.88
CA GLU A 107 8.25 30.84 13.76
C GLU A 107 7.03 30.75 12.84
N GLU A 108 5.84 31.15 13.32
CA GLU A 108 4.68 31.48 12.46
C GLU A 108 4.87 32.76 11.62
N ARG A 109 6.06 33.32 11.56
CA ARG A 109 6.27 34.69 11.00
C ARG A 109 6.26 34.76 9.48
N ASP A 110 6.29 33.64 8.75
CA ASP A 110 6.38 33.64 7.28
C ASP A 110 5.24 32.83 6.64
N PHE A 111 3.99 33.30 6.82
CA PHE A 111 2.83 32.70 6.16
C PHE A 111 2.89 32.92 4.65
N ARG A 112 3.08 31.83 3.89
CA ARG A 112 3.10 31.83 2.41
C ARG A 112 2.07 30.82 1.89
N PRO A 113 0.85 31.24 1.61
CA PRO A 113 -0.25 30.35 1.22
C PRO A 113 0.02 29.57 -0.09
N SER A 114 0.92 30.08 -0.94
CA SER A 114 1.34 29.42 -2.19
C SER A 114 2.38 28.31 -2.01
N ASN A 115 2.89 28.09 -0.79
CA ASN A 115 3.83 26.99 -0.53
C ASN A 115 3.10 25.64 -0.69
N PRO A 116 3.63 24.72 -1.53
CA PRO A 116 3.04 23.41 -1.74
C PRO A 116 3.39 22.42 -0.62
N LEU A 117 2.80 21.23 -0.66
CA LEU A 117 3.20 20.11 0.21
C LEU A 117 4.55 19.55 -0.25
N ILE A 118 5.60 19.74 0.55
CA ILE A 118 6.90 19.11 0.31
C ILE A 118 6.78 17.59 0.52
N SER A 119 7.46 16.84 -0.32
CA SER A 119 7.49 15.39 -0.20
C SER A 119 8.18 14.97 1.10
N VAL A 120 7.49 14.24 1.96
CA VAL A 120 8.07 13.68 3.20
C VAL A 120 9.25 12.75 2.90
N PHE A 121 9.34 12.20 1.70
CA PHE A 121 10.48 11.40 1.28
C PHE A 121 11.77 12.21 1.24
N SER A 122 11.69 13.52 0.99
CA SER A 122 12.87 14.42 1.01
C SER A 122 13.53 14.53 2.40
N GLU A 123 12.82 14.16 3.45
CA GLU A 123 13.31 14.19 4.83
C GLU A 123 13.96 12.87 5.28
N VAL A 124 13.85 11.80 4.50
CA VAL A 124 14.42 10.49 4.85
C VAL A 124 15.91 10.47 4.53
N ARG A 125 16.75 10.31 5.56
CA ARG A 125 18.21 10.37 5.50
C ARG A 125 18.85 9.26 6.35
N GLY A 126 20.18 9.10 6.25
CA GLY A 126 20.95 8.31 7.22
C GLY A 126 20.75 6.78 7.19
N ILE A 127 20.19 6.23 6.12
CA ILE A 127 19.99 4.78 5.97
C ILE A 127 21.26 4.11 5.41
N LYS A 128 21.96 4.80 4.52
CA LYS A 128 23.24 4.36 3.93
C LYS A 128 24.38 5.15 4.57
N SER A 129 25.50 4.47 4.84
CA SER A 129 26.69 5.08 5.45
C SER A 129 27.59 5.83 4.46
N GLU A 130 27.31 5.74 3.17
CA GLU A 130 28.08 6.39 2.11
C GLU A 130 27.47 7.75 1.77
N GLU A 131 28.31 8.70 1.33
CA GLU A 131 27.86 10.00 0.81
C GLU A 131 26.97 9.79 -0.40
N VAL A 132 25.68 9.78 -0.17
CA VAL A 132 24.66 9.80 -1.22
C VAL A 132 24.46 11.25 -1.60
N GLY A 133 24.31 11.54 -2.90
CA GLY A 133 24.11 12.89 -3.43
C GLY A 133 23.04 13.70 -2.69
N ALA A 134 23.04 15.01 -2.88
CA ALA A 134 22.08 15.90 -2.24
C ALA A 134 20.63 15.43 -2.51
N ILE A 135 19.83 15.33 -1.44
CA ILE A 135 18.41 15.03 -1.56
C ILE A 135 17.72 16.32 -2.00
N GLU A 136 17.06 16.28 -3.15
CA GLU A 136 16.30 17.41 -3.67
C GLU A 136 15.01 17.59 -2.88
N SER A 137 14.70 18.84 -2.54
CA SER A 137 13.40 19.19 -1.97
C SER A 137 12.41 19.31 -3.13
N VAL A 138 11.47 18.38 -3.20
CA VAL A 138 10.43 18.35 -4.23
C VAL A 138 9.06 18.40 -3.58
N ALA A 139 8.06 18.91 -4.29
CA ALA A 139 6.71 19.10 -3.76
C ALA A 139 5.66 18.38 -4.60
N PHE A 140 4.64 17.84 -3.95
CA PHE A 140 3.48 17.29 -4.64
C PHE A 140 2.59 18.42 -5.18
N PRO A 141 2.13 18.31 -6.45
CA PRO A 141 1.12 19.21 -6.98
C PRO A 141 -0.17 19.12 -6.17
N LEU A 142 -0.84 20.25 -5.95
CA LEU A 142 -2.15 20.26 -5.32
C LEU A 142 -3.16 19.56 -6.24
N ASN A 143 -3.76 18.47 -5.74
CA ASN A 143 -4.74 17.68 -6.46
C ASN A 143 -5.62 16.90 -5.49
N GLU A 144 -6.73 16.37 -5.99
CA GLU A 144 -7.50 15.37 -5.25
C GLU A 144 -6.69 14.08 -5.09
N PHE A 145 -6.88 13.37 -3.98
CA PHE A 145 -6.38 12.01 -3.82
C PHE A 145 -7.34 11.03 -4.53
N GLY A 146 -6.79 10.01 -5.22
CA GLY A 146 -7.63 9.05 -5.94
C GLY A 146 -6.82 8.10 -6.82
N MET A 147 -7.49 7.47 -7.78
CA MET A 147 -6.90 6.48 -8.69
C MET A 147 -6.15 7.14 -9.86
N HIS A 148 -5.17 7.97 -9.57
CA HIS A 148 -4.28 8.60 -10.55
C HIS A 148 -2.86 8.66 -10.03
N LEU A 149 -1.87 8.88 -10.91
CA LEU A 149 -0.47 8.89 -10.56
C LEU A 149 0.05 10.32 -10.46
N LEU A 150 0.51 10.70 -9.28
CA LEU A 150 1.12 12.01 -9.02
C LEU A 150 2.62 11.84 -8.77
N PHE A 151 3.41 12.62 -9.49
CA PHE A 151 4.84 12.74 -9.24
C PHE A 151 5.16 14.11 -8.62
N PRO A 152 6.04 14.17 -7.62
CA PRO A 152 6.50 15.45 -7.08
C PRO A 152 7.33 16.21 -8.10
N LYS A 153 7.28 17.54 -8.01
CA LYS A 153 7.94 18.49 -8.92
C LYS A 153 8.95 19.34 -8.18
N GLU A 154 9.97 19.75 -8.89
CA GLU A 154 10.90 20.82 -8.49
C GLU A 154 10.23 22.19 -8.74
N ASP A 155 10.62 23.18 -7.95
CA ASP A 155 10.21 24.60 -8.12
C ASP A 155 8.70 24.81 -8.33
N TYR A 156 7.86 23.95 -7.69
CA TYR A 156 6.42 24.06 -7.78
C TYR A 156 5.86 25.00 -6.70
N SER A 157 4.90 25.83 -7.09
CA SER A 157 4.14 26.74 -6.23
C SER A 157 2.66 26.60 -6.56
N VAL A 158 1.81 26.56 -5.54
CA VAL A 158 0.37 26.39 -5.71
C VAL A 158 -0.25 27.72 -6.14
N SER A 159 -1.12 27.70 -7.15
CA SER A 159 -1.90 28.86 -7.58
C SER A 159 -3.19 29.00 -6.76
N GLY A 160 -3.77 30.21 -6.78
CA GLY A 160 -5.05 30.46 -6.14
C GLY A 160 -6.20 29.70 -6.80
N GLU A 161 -6.17 29.58 -8.14
CA GLU A 161 -7.18 28.82 -8.88
C GLU A 161 -7.16 27.30 -8.59
N GLU A 162 -5.98 26.72 -8.31
CA GLU A 162 -5.90 25.32 -7.88
C GLU A 162 -6.59 25.13 -6.52
N TYR A 163 -6.38 26.06 -5.57
CA TYR A 163 -7.09 26.01 -4.28
C TYR A 163 -8.59 26.22 -4.44
N GLU A 164 -9.04 27.22 -5.24
CA GLU A 164 -10.48 27.47 -5.46
C GLU A 164 -11.20 26.23 -6.00
N LYS A 165 -10.58 25.48 -6.92
CA LYS A 165 -11.16 24.23 -7.46
C LYS A 165 -11.33 23.16 -6.37
N ILE A 166 -10.33 22.98 -5.51
CA ILE A 166 -10.40 22.03 -4.39
C ILE A 166 -11.46 22.47 -3.37
N GLU A 167 -11.46 23.77 -3.03
CA GLU A 167 -12.41 24.37 -2.09
C GLU A 167 -13.87 24.22 -2.55
N GLU A 168 -14.17 24.58 -3.81
CA GLU A 168 -15.52 24.48 -4.38
C GLU A 168 -16.06 23.05 -4.36
N ARG A 169 -15.23 22.07 -4.76
CA ARG A 169 -15.60 20.67 -4.76
C ARG A 169 -15.81 20.15 -3.34
N PHE A 170 -14.89 20.44 -2.43
CA PHE A 170 -15.00 20.08 -1.02
C PHE A 170 -16.27 20.65 -0.39
N LYS A 171 -16.55 21.95 -0.56
CA LYS A 171 -17.75 22.61 -0.01
C LYS A 171 -19.03 21.96 -0.53
N ARG A 172 -19.08 21.63 -1.80
CA ARG A 172 -20.26 20.99 -2.42
C ARG A 172 -20.51 19.61 -1.81
N GLU A 173 -19.49 18.75 -1.75
CA GLU A 173 -19.64 17.38 -1.24
C GLU A 173 -19.84 17.36 0.28
N PHE A 174 -19.17 18.24 1.02
CA PHE A 174 -19.39 18.35 2.46
C PHE A 174 -20.82 18.83 2.77
N LYS A 175 -21.33 19.82 2.03
CA LYS A 175 -22.72 20.26 2.15
C LYS A 175 -23.69 19.12 1.87
N GLN A 176 -23.44 18.31 0.86
CA GLN A 176 -24.25 17.12 0.57
C GLN A 176 -24.28 16.16 1.77
N LEU A 177 -23.14 15.87 2.42
CA LEU A 177 -23.13 15.03 3.63
C LEU A 177 -24.01 15.58 4.75
N VAL A 178 -24.05 16.91 4.89
CA VAL A 178 -24.87 17.57 5.91
C VAL A 178 -26.35 17.52 5.54
N ASP A 179 -26.70 17.91 4.32
CA ASP A 179 -28.09 17.98 3.83
C ASP A 179 -28.78 16.59 3.84
N GLU A 180 -28.02 15.53 3.60
CA GLU A 180 -28.50 14.13 3.56
C GLU A 180 -28.40 13.42 4.93
N ASN A 181 -28.03 14.15 5.99
CA ASN A 181 -27.82 13.58 7.34
C ASN A 181 -26.82 12.40 7.35
N MET A 182 -25.75 12.53 6.59
CA MET A 182 -24.68 11.53 6.45
C MET A 182 -23.40 11.93 7.20
N LEU A 183 -23.45 12.94 8.04
CA LEU A 183 -22.28 13.43 8.77
C LEU A 183 -21.83 12.41 9.82
N HIS A 184 -20.79 11.64 9.50
CA HIS A 184 -20.19 10.63 10.36
C HIS A 184 -18.67 10.71 10.24
N PRO A 185 -17.88 10.41 11.30
CA PRO A 185 -16.42 10.53 11.27
C PRO A 185 -15.76 9.85 10.07
N ASP A 186 -16.17 8.64 9.69
CA ASP A 186 -15.51 7.90 8.61
C ASP A 186 -15.80 8.49 7.21
N LYS A 187 -17.03 9.00 6.98
CA LYS A 187 -17.37 9.70 5.74
C LYS A 187 -16.64 11.05 5.64
N VAL A 188 -16.55 11.78 6.76
CA VAL A 188 -15.76 13.02 6.80
C VAL A 188 -14.28 12.72 6.59
N LEU A 189 -13.75 11.67 7.21
CA LEU A 189 -12.38 11.22 7.01
C LEU A 189 -12.08 10.91 5.53
N MET A 190 -12.98 10.20 4.86
CA MET A 190 -12.89 9.86 3.43
C MET A 190 -12.90 11.12 2.56
N LEU A 191 -13.78 12.08 2.85
CA LEU A 191 -13.84 13.35 2.14
C LEU A 191 -12.57 14.17 2.35
N LEU A 192 -12.05 14.22 3.58
CA LEU A 192 -10.80 14.90 3.90
C LEU A 192 -9.61 14.21 3.21
N GLU A 193 -9.57 12.87 3.14
CA GLU A 193 -8.53 12.15 2.40
C GLU A 193 -8.49 12.57 0.94
N ARG A 194 -9.68 12.68 0.30
CA ARG A 194 -9.78 13.08 -1.11
C ARG A 194 -9.24 14.49 -1.34
N TYR A 195 -9.62 15.47 -0.52
CA TYR A 195 -9.37 16.89 -0.80
C TYR A 195 -8.18 17.49 -0.07
N THR A 196 -7.69 16.87 1.01
CA THR A 196 -6.64 17.47 1.85
C THR A 196 -5.33 16.71 1.90
N SER A 197 -5.23 15.55 1.20
CA SER A 197 -4.03 14.73 1.16
C SER A 197 -2.80 15.42 0.56
N PHE A 198 -3.00 16.37 -0.34
CA PHE A 198 -1.92 17.16 -0.97
C PHE A 198 -1.95 18.64 -0.59
N VAL A 199 -2.73 19.00 0.44
CA VAL A 199 -2.72 20.30 1.08
C VAL A 199 -1.75 20.26 2.24
N PRO A 200 -0.79 21.19 2.37
CA PRO A 200 0.11 21.22 3.53
C PRO A 200 -0.63 21.64 4.80
N SER A 201 -0.30 21.03 5.95
CA SER A 201 -0.90 21.40 7.24
C SER A 201 -0.48 22.80 7.71
N PHE A 202 0.72 23.25 7.33
CA PHE A 202 1.27 24.58 7.57
C PHE A 202 1.99 25.09 6.33
N THR A 203 2.36 26.38 6.28
CA THR A 203 2.89 27.03 5.06
C THR A 203 4.30 27.59 5.25
N THR A 204 5.06 27.13 6.22
CA THR A 204 6.48 27.44 6.43
C THR A 204 7.38 26.61 5.50
N LYS A 205 8.70 26.78 5.58
CA LYS A 205 9.65 26.09 4.67
C LYS A 205 9.65 24.56 4.78
N ASP A 206 9.28 23.98 5.95
CA ASP A 206 9.34 22.53 6.23
C ASP A 206 7.96 21.87 6.20
N ASN A 207 7.09 22.26 5.26
CA ASN A 207 5.69 21.83 5.12
C ASN A 207 5.54 20.45 4.46
N ASP A 208 6.09 19.42 5.07
CA ASP A 208 6.11 18.02 4.61
C ASP A 208 5.00 17.13 5.18
N ILE A 209 4.06 17.73 5.95
CA ILE A 209 2.91 17.04 6.52
C ILE A 209 1.63 17.51 5.83
N SER A 210 0.86 16.54 5.32
CA SER A 210 -0.43 16.85 4.73
C SER A 210 -1.45 17.30 5.79
N LEU A 211 -2.38 18.15 5.38
CA LEU A 211 -3.48 18.55 6.25
C LEU A 211 -4.33 17.31 6.64
N PHE A 212 -4.55 16.38 5.72
CA PHE A 212 -5.25 15.12 6.01
C PHE A 212 -4.60 14.33 7.15
N ASP A 213 -3.29 14.07 7.05
CA ASP A 213 -2.59 13.26 8.05
C ASP A 213 -2.57 13.96 9.41
N HIS A 214 -2.45 15.29 9.43
CA HIS A 214 -2.57 16.09 10.64
C HIS A 214 -3.96 15.97 11.29
N LEU A 215 -5.04 16.19 10.51
CA LEU A 215 -6.42 16.11 11.00
C LEU A 215 -6.75 14.69 11.50
N LYS A 216 -6.35 13.66 10.75
CA LYS A 216 -6.52 12.26 11.12
C LYS A 216 -5.83 11.93 12.44
N MET A 217 -4.56 12.35 12.61
CA MET A 217 -3.81 12.07 13.84
C MET A 217 -4.35 12.88 15.03
N THR A 218 -4.78 14.10 14.82
CA THR A 218 -5.47 14.89 15.86
C THR A 218 -6.74 14.18 16.32
N ALA A 219 -7.54 13.68 15.40
CA ALA A 219 -8.76 12.93 15.72
C ALA A 219 -8.46 11.60 16.46
N ALA A 220 -7.43 10.88 16.04
CA ALA A 220 -6.99 9.65 16.70
C ALA A 220 -6.51 9.90 18.15
N ILE A 221 -5.73 10.93 18.37
CA ILE A 221 -5.27 11.32 19.71
C ILE A 221 -6.44 11.83 20.57
N ALA A 222 -7.33 12.64 19.99
CA ALA A 222 -8.50 13.17 20.67
C ALA A 222 -9.44 12.05 21.14
N SER A 223 -9.73 11.05 20.29
CA SER A 223 -10.52 9.89 20.67
C SER A 223 -9.89 9.08 21.82
N CYS A 224 -8.55 8.89 21.78
CA CYS A 224 -7.83 8.22 22.87
C CYS A 224 -7.90 9.00 24.18
N LEU A 225 -7.72 10.32 24.15
CA LEU A 225 -7.82 11.18 25.34
C LEU A 225 -9.25 11.18 25.89
N TYR A 226 -10.25 11.23 25.01
CA TYR A 226 -11.66 11.14 25.42
C TYR A 226 -11.93 9.82 26.15
N LEU A 227 -11.65 8.70 25.52
CA LEU A 227 -11.91 7.37 26.07
C LEU A 227 -11.06 7.04 27.31
N TYR A 228 -9.87 7.62 27.44
CA TYR A 228 -9.04 7.47 28.64
C TYR A 228 -9.65 8.20 29.84
N HIS A 229 -10.33 9.32 29.64
CA HIS A 229 -10.97 10.15 30.66
C HIS A 229 -12.50 10.04 30.68
N GLU A 230 -13.09 9.04 30.01
CA GLU A 230 -14.54 8.92 29.78
C GLU A 230 -15.38 9.06 31.05
N ASP A 231 -14.98 8.43 32.14
CA ASP A 231 -15.69 8.46 33.44
C ASP A 231 -15.65 9.85 34.09
N GLU A 232 -14.73 10.70 33.69
CA GLU A 232 -14.48 12.00 34.35
C GLU A 232 -14.92 13.21 33.51
N ILE A 233 -15.16 13.05 32.22
CA ILE A 233 -15.46 14.17 31.28
C ILE A 233 -16.67 14.99 31.76
N PHE A 234 -17.63 14.35 32.38
CA PHE A 234 -18.87 14.94 32.84
C PHE A 234 -18.82 15.42 34.31
N THR A 235 -17.71 15.29 35.03
CA THR A 235 -17.60 15.49 36.47
C THR A 235 -16.84 16.74 36.90
N GLY A 236 -16.41 17.61 35.98
CA GLY A 236 -15.71 18.85 36.29
C GLY A 236 -14.57 19.22 35.36
N ASN A 237 -13.66 20.08 35.82
CA ASN A 237 -12.56 20.58 34.99
C ASN A 237 -11.39 19.60 34.94
N LEU A 238 -11.15 19.01 33.75
CA LEU A 238 -10.12 18.01 33.50
C LEU A 238 -8.82 18.57 32.89
N ILE A 239 -8.70 19.87 32.71
CA ILE A 239 -7.58 20.49 31.94
C ILE A 239 -6.22 19.96 32.37
N ASN A 240 -5.93 19.93 33.67
CA ASN A 240 -4.64 19.49 34.20
C ASN A 240 -4.37 17.99 33.92
N LYS A 241 -5.41 17.16 33.97
CA LYS A 241 -5.30 15.73 33.70
C LYS A 241 -5.10 15.50 32.20
N ILE A 242 -5.85 16.18 31.34
CA ILE A 242 -5.72 16.11 29.88
C ILE A 242 -4.28 16.50 29.50
N LYS A 243 -3.74 17.59 30.02
CA LYS A 243 -2.40 18.11 29.72
C LYS A 243 -1.24 17.35 30.40
N ASN A 244 -1.51 16.39 31.27
CA ASN A 244 -0.44 15.56 31.87
C ASN A 244 0.15 14.58 30.86
N ARG A 245 1.22 14.98 30.20
CA ARG A 245 1.90 14.20 29.13
C ARG A 245 2.79 13.09 29.64
N ASN A 246 3.13 13.07 30.93
CA ASN A 246 3.96 12.03 31.55
C ASN A 246 3.16 10.75 31.84
N GLU A 247 1.86 10.84 31.90
CA GLU A 247 0.98 9.72 32.15
C GLU A 247 0.87 8.81 30.91
N MET A 248 0.88 7.49 31.15
CA MET A 248 0.77 6.48 30.11
C MET A 248 -0.67 6.35 29.61
N LYS A 249 -1.12 7.29 28.78
CA LYS A 249 -2.52 7.36 28.30
C LYS A 249 -2.78 6.58 27.01
N PHE A 250 -1.74 6.18 26.29
CA PHE A 250 -1.84 5.62 24.94
C PHE A 250 -1.33 4.21 24.89
N LEU A 251 -1.88 3.41 23.97
CA LEU A 251 -1.40 2.11 23.54
C LEU A 251 -1.08 2.16 22.03
N LEU A 252 0.04 1.61 21.65
CA LEU A 252 0.29 1.19 20.27
C LEU A 252 -0.07 -0.29 20.19
N ILE A 253 -1.16 -0.61 19.52
CA ILE A 253 -1.58 -1.97 19.18
C ILE A 253 -0.90 -2.36 17.89
N GLY A 254 -0.29 -3.54 17.83
CA GLY A 254 0.27 -4.11 16.59
C GLY A 254 -0.29 -5.48 16.33
N GLY A 255 -0.66 -5.73 15.08
CA GLY A 255 -1.11 -7.03 14.59
C GLY A 255 -0.28 -7.49 13.40
N ASP A 256 -0.05 -8.80 13.31
CA ASP A 256 0.76 -9.40 12.25
C ASP A 256 0.32 -10.85 11.98
N ILE A 257 -0.18 -11.11 10.78
CA ILE A 257 -0.58 -12.45 10.35
C ILE A 257 0.65 -13.19 9.83
N SER A 258 1.03 -14.23 10.56
CA SER A 258 2.16 -15.08 10.19
C SER A 258 1.69 -16.28 9.35
N GLY A 259 2.50 -16.69 8.36
CA GLY A 259 2.17 -17.81 7.47
C GLY A 259 1.64 -17.41 6.09
N ILE A 260 1.50 -16.11 5.83
CA ILE A 260 0.95 -15.54 4.59
C ILE A 260 1.57 -16.15 3.34
N GLN A 261 2.90 -16.15 3.23
CA GLN A 261 3.59 -16.66 2.03
C GLN A 261 3.29 -18.15 1.81
N ARG A 262 3.31 -18.97 2.89
CA ARG A 262 2.96 -20.39 2.80
C ARG A 262 1.51 -20.55 2.34
N PHE A 263 0.58 -19.80 2.92
CA PHE A 263 -0.84 -19.86 2.55
C PHE A 263 -1.06 -19.48 1.08
N ILE A 264 -0.46 -18.39 0.58
CA ILE A 264 -0.63 -17.94 -0.81
C ILE A 264 -0.04 -18.97 -1.79
N TYR A 265 1.19 -19.45 -1.53
CA TYR A 265 1.93 -20.21 -2.54
C TYR A 265 1.74 -21.74 -2.48
N THR A 266 1.22 -22.32 -1.40
CA THR A 266 0.97 -23.77 -1.34
C THR A 266 -0.26 -24.14 -2.15
N ILE A 267 -0.10 -24.12 -3.47
CA ILE A 267 -1.12 -24.46 -4.45
C ILE A 267 -0.51 -25.28 -5.59
N THR A 268 -1.35 -26.08 -6.26
CA THR A 268 -0.95 -26.78 -7.48
C THR A 268 -0.80 -25.80 -8.67
N SER A 269 -0.06 -26.18 -9.71
CA SER A 269 0.13 -25.36 -10.91
C SER A 269 -1.17 -25.16 -11.72
N LYS A 270 -2.11 -26.10 -11.61
CA LYS A 270 -3.43 -25.96 -12.25
C LYS A 270 -4.21 -24.81 -11.58
N TYR A 271 -4.68 -23.87 -12.40
CA TYR A 271 -5.47 -22.71 -11.96
C TYR A 271 -4.74 -21.80 -10.95
N ALA A 272 -3.41 -21.81 -11.00
CA ALA A 272 -2.58 -21.15 -10.00
C ALA A 272 -2.89 -19.65 -9.86
N LEU A 273 -3.03 -18.91 -10.95
CA LEU A 273 -3.30 -17.46 -10.91
C LEU A 273 -4.61 -17.12 -10.19
N LYS A 274 -5.65 -17.91 -10.44
CA LYS A 274 -6.94 -17.75 -9.79
C LYS A 274 -6.84 -17.92 -8.28
N TYR A 275 -6.17 -18.99 -7.82
CA TYR A 275 -5.96 -19.23 -6.39
C TYR A 275 -4.99 -18.24 -5.75
N LEU A 276 -3.93 -17.85 -6.44
CA LEU A 276 -2.98 -16.86 -5.93
C LEU A 276 -3.69 -15.54 -5.60
N ARG A 277 -4.47 -15.03 -6.54
CA ARG A 277 -5.20 -13.78 -6.37
C ARG A 277 -6.28 -13.88 -5.30
N SER A 278 -7.11 -14.91 -5.34
CA SER A 278 -8.17 -15.08 -4.34
C SER A 278 -7.62 -15.27 -2.92
N ARG A 279 -6.48 -15.96 -2.75
CA ARG A 279 -5.82 -16.11 -1.45
C ARG A 279 -5.22 -14.80 -0.95
N SER A 280 -4.61 -14.02 -1.85
CA SER A 280 -4.11 -12.70 -1.50
C SER A 280 -5.23 -11.76 -1.07
N PHE A 281 -6.29 -11.67 -1.86
CA PHE A 281 -7.47 -10.88 -1.54
C PHE A 281 -8.16 -11.34 -0.24
N TYR A 282 -8.25 -12.66 -0.02
CA TYR A 282 -8.78 -13.23 1.21
C TYR A 282 -8.00 -12.77 2.45
N LEU A 283 -6.68 -12.68 2.37
CA LEU A 283 -5.86 -12.18 3.46
C LEU A 283 -6.04 -10.69 3.70
N GLU A 284 -6.27 -9.91 2.65
CA GLU A 284 -6.58 -8.48 2.78
C GLU A 284 -7.88 -8.29 3.58
N ILE A 285 -8.96 -8.97 3.19
CA ILE A 285 -10.24 -8.87 3.92
C ILE A 285 -10.19 -9.50 5.32
N LEU A 286 -9.35 -10.50 5.55
CA LEU A 286 -9.10 -11.05 6.89
C LEU A 286 -8.47 -10.00 7.82
N VAL A 287 -7.53 -9.21 7.33
CA VAL A 287 -6.94 -8.09 8.08
C VAL A 287 -7.99 -7.03 8.37
N GLU A 288 -8.80 -6.65 7.37
CA GLU A 288 -9.87 -5.67 7.56
C GLU A 288 -10.90 -6.15 8.58
N ASP A 289 -11.31 -7.43 8.57
CA ASP A 289 -12.23 -7.98 9.56
C ASP A 289 -11.69 -7.87 11.00
N ILE A 290 -10.41 -8.18 11.18
CA ILE A 290 -9.76 -8.09 12.49
C ILE A 290 -9.63 -6.63 12.94
N VAL A 291 -9.25 -5.72 12.04
CA VAL A 291 -9.10 -4.29 12.32
C VAL A 291 -10.45 -3.67 12.69
N GLU A 292 -11.48 -3.94 11.91
CA GLU A 292 -12.84 -3.45 12.17
C GLU A 292 -13.38 -3.96 13.51
N GLU A 293 -13.18 -5.26 13.81
CA GLU A 293 -13.60 -5.80 15.11
C GLU A 293 -12.89 -5.12 16.28
N ILE A 294 -11.59 -4.82 16.13
CA ILE A 294 -10.85 -4.07 17.15
C ILE A 294 -11.45 -2.68 17.32
N ILE A 295 -11.71 -1.96 16.24
CA ILE A 295 -12.27 -0.61 16.24
C ILE A 295 -13.65 -0.61 16.90
N GLU A 296 -14.53 -1.52 16.50
CA GLU A 296 -15.89 -1.64 17.08
C GLU A 296 -15.85 -1.93 18.60
N ARG A 297 -15.09 -2.95 19.03
CA ARG A 297 -15.00 -3.33 20.47
C ARG A 297 -14.41 -2.23 21.34
N LEU A 298 -13.49 -1.45 20.78
CA LEU A 298 -12.82 -0.38 21.49
C LEU A 298 -13.52 0.98 21.38
N ASN A 299 -14.62 1.07 20.63
CA ASN A 299 -15.33 2.30 20.32
C ASN A 299 -14.42 3.37 19.72
N LEU A 300 -13.53 2.95 18.81
CA LEU A 300 -12.61 3.79 18.04
C LEU A 300 -13.20 4.11 16.66
N THR A 301 -12.48 4.92 15.90
CA THR A 301 -12.79 5.19 14.49
C THR A 301 -11.58 4.82 13.60
N ARG A 302 -11.77 4.79 12.31
CA ARG A 302 -10.66 4.53 11.36
C ARG A 302 -9.54 5.58 11.42
N CYS A 303 -9.78 6.74 12.05
CA CYS A 303 -8.71 7.70 12.35
C CYS A 303 -7.57 7.07 13.16
N ASN A 304 -7.90 6.13 14.04
CA ASN A 304 -6.96 5.45 14.93
C ASN A 304 -6.03 4.45 14.23
N ILE A 305 -6.33 4.09 12.98
CA ILE A 305 -5.48 3.20 12.17
C ILE A 305 -4.29 4.00 11.63
N LEU A 306 -3.09 3.69 12.14
CA LEU A 306 -1.83 4.27 11.64
C LEU A 306 -1.40 3.62 10.33
N TYR A 307 -1.61 2.31 10.24
CA TYR A 307 -1.25 1.50 9.08
C TYR A 307 -2.05 0.20 9.05
N ALA A 308 -2.50 -0.23 7.87
CA ALA A 308 -3.02 -1.56 7.61
C ALA A 308 -2.63 -1.99 6.19
N GLY A 309 -1.97 -3.14 6.05
CA GLY A 309 -1.58 -3.67 4.75
C GLY A 309 -0.53 -4.78 4.85
N GLY A 310 -0.43 -5.63 3.83
CA GLY A 310 0.57 -6.70 3.78
C GLY A 310 0.48 -7.73 4.92
N GLY A 311 -0.66 -7.84 5.59
CA GLY A 311 -0.85 -8.72 6.75
C GLY A 311 -0.44 -8.11 8.09
N HIS A 312 -0.06 -6.83 8.12
CA HIS A 312 0.33 -6.08 9.30
C HIS A 312 -0.61 -4.90 9.52
N PHE A 313 -0.86 -4.55 10.77
CA PHE A 313 -1.58 -3.32 11.10
C PHE A 313 -1.10 -2.73 12.43
N TYR A 314 -1.27 -1.41 12.57
CA TYR A 314 -0.97 -0.68 13.80
C TYR A 314 -2.10 0.30 14.09
N ILE A 315 -2.55 0.33 15.36
CA ILE A 315 -3.67 1.16 15.82
C ILE A 315 -3.22 1.88 17.09
N ILE A 316 -3.59 3.15 17.23
CA ILE A 316 -3.44 3.90 18.48
C ILE A 316 -4.75 3.81 19.28
N ALA A 317 -4.65 3.51 20.57
CA ALA A 317 -5.80 3.31 21.44
C ALA A 317 -5.56 3.89 22.85
N PRO A 318 -6.59 4.08 23.67
CA PRO A 318 -6.42 4.51 25.05
C PRO A 318 -5.86 3.38 25.93
N ASN A 319 -4.98 3.72 26.86
CA ASN A 319 -4.38 2.76 27.79
C ASN A 319 -5.29 2.46 28.98
N THR A 320 -6.33 1.68 28.76
CA THR A 320 -7.22 1.17 29.82
C THR A 320 -7.12 -0.35 29.95
N GLU A 321 -7.47 -0.88 31.11
CA GLU A 321 -7.47 -2.34 31.31
C GLU A 321 -8.53 -3.02 30.42
N ARG A 322 -9.66 -2.36 30.18
CA ARG A 322 -10.68 -2.82 29.22
C ARG A 322 -10.09 -3.03 27.83
N VAL A 323 -9.33 -2.08 27.33
CA VAL A 323 -8.71 -2.18 25.99
C VAL A 323 -7.73 -3.36 25.91
N LYS A 324 -6.87 -3.53 26.91
CA LYS A 324 -5.91 -4.65 26.96
C LYS A 324 -6.62 -6.01 26.99
N GLU A 325 -7.72 -6.11 27.73
CA GLU A 325 -8.52 -7.33 27.81
C GLU A 325 -9.22 -7.65 26.48
N GLU A 326 -9.83 -6.64 25.81
CA GLU A 326 -10.46 -6.84 24.51
C GLU A 326 -9.45 -7.26 23.42
N ILE A 327 -8.25 -6.65 23.39
CA ILE A 327 -7.17 -7.07 22.48
C ILE A 327 -6.78 -8.54 22.71
N ARG A 328 -6.71 -8.98 23.97
CA ARG A 328 -6.43 -10.37 24.30
C ARG A 328 -7.54 -11.30 23.79
N LYS A 329 -8.81 -10.93 23.99
CA LYS A 329 -9.97 -11.72 23.50
C LYS A 329 -9.97 -11.82 21.97
N VAL A 330 -9.82 -10.70 21.27
CA VAL A 330 -9.74 -10.70 19.78
C VAL A 330 -8.62 -11.64 19.31
N ARG A 331 -7.44 -11.60 19.92
CA ARG A 331 -6.33 -12.49 19.58
C ARG A 331 -6.71 -13.96 19.77
N GLU A 332 -7.33 -14.31 20.91
CA GLU A 332 -7.72 -15.69 21.24
C GLU A 332 -8.79 -16.19 20.26
N GLU A 333 -9.86 -15.44 20.07
CA GLU A 333 -10.98 -15.80 19.18
C GLU A 333 -10.53 -15.94 17.72
N ALA A 334 -9.76 -14.97 17.21
CA ALA A 334 -9.21 -15.02 15.85
C ALA A 334 -8.30 -16.25 15.65
N ASN A 335 -7.41 -16.53 16.61
CA ASN A 335 -6.50 -17.66 16.50
C ASN A 335 -7.21 -19.03 16.66
N GLU A 336 -8.27 -19.12 17.44
CA GLU A 336 -9.09 -20.32 17.51
C GLU A 336 -9.76 -20.60 16.16
N TRP A 337 -10.36 -19.58 15.55
CA TRP A 337 -10.94 -19.69 14.22
C TRP A 337 -9.89 -20.04 13.14
N LEU A 338 -8.72 -19.37 13.16
CA LEU A 338 -7.62 -19.65 12.22
C LEU A 338 -7.11 -21.09 12.37
N LEU A 339 -7.01 -21.59 13.58
CA LEU A 339 -6.60 -22.97 13.84
C LEU A 339 -7.60 -23.98 13.25
N GLN A 340 -8.89 -23.77 13.46
CA GLN A 340 -9.97 -24.63 12.93
C GLN A 340 -10.00 -24.60 11.40
N LYS A 341 -9.97 -23.42 10.78
CA LYS A 341 -10.09 -23.26 9.32
C LYS A 341 -8.81 -23.64 8.57
N PHE A 342 -7.62 -23.34 9.13
CA PHE A 342 -6.33 -23.46 8.42
C PHE A 342 -5.35 -24.45 9.06
N GLY A 343 -5.72 -25.10 10.17
CA GLY A 343 -4.89 -26.13 10.79
C GLY A 343 -3.51 -25.61 11.23
N GLY A 344 -3.41 -24.33 11.58
CA GLY A 344 -2.17 -23.71 12.05
C GLY A 344 -1.25 -23.14 10.94
N ASP A 345 -1.70 -23.10 9.68
CA ASP A 345 -0.96 -22.45 8.60
C ASP A 345 -0.90 -20.92 8.78
N LEU A 346 -1.99 -20.32 9.29
CA LEU A 346 -2.08 -18.91 9.63
C LEU A 346 -2.15 -18.72 11.15
N PHE A 347 -1.56 -17.64 11.65
CA PHE A 347 -1.55 -17.27 13.06
C PHE A 347 -1.50 -15.75 13.20
N LEU A 348 -2.37 -15.17 14.02
CA LEU A 348 -2.39 -13.76 14.37
C LEU A 348 -1.52 -13.49 15.61
N ALA A 349 -0.39 -12.81 15.43
CA ALA A 349 0.30 -12.17 16.53
C ALA A 349 -0.34 -10.79 16.77
N LEU A 350 -0.94 -10.57 17.93
CA LEU A 350 -1.61 -9.32 18.30
C LEU A 350 -1.23 -8.98 19.74
N ASP A 351 -0.64 -7.81 19.94
CA ASP A 351 -0.22 -7.30 21.26
C ASP A 351 -0.20 -5.76 21.26
N CYS A 352 0.06 -5.15 22.40
CA CYS A 352 0.11 -3.69 22.55
C CYS A 352 1.28 -3.25 23.45
N VAL A 353 1.69 -1.98 23.29
CA VAL A 353 2.72 -1.30 24.08
C VAL A 353 2.15 0.01 24.60
N ALA A 354 2.22 0.21 25.94
CA ALA A 354 1.79 1.47 26.55
C ALA A 354 2.87 2.55 26.40
N PHE A 355 2.42 3.79 26.16
CA PHE A 355 3.30 4.95 26.06
C PHE A 355 2.59 6.24 26.50
N ASN A 356 3.36 7.28 26.75
CA ASN A 356 2.89 8.57 27.24
C ASN A 356 2.80 9.62 26.11
N GLY A 357 2.20 10.79 26.40
CA GLY A 357 2.02 11.87 25.42
C GLY A 357 3.33 12.43 24.86
N ASP A 358 4.43 12.42 25.64
CA ASP A 358 5.72 12.91 25.15
C ASP A 358 6.34 11.98 24.09
N ALA A 359 6.03 10.69 24.14
CA ALA A 359 6.51 9.74 23.12
C ALA A 359 5.90 9.98 21.73
N LEU A 360 4.79 10.70 21.60
CA LEU A 360 4.24 11.08 20.29
C LEU A 360 5.14 12.05 19.50
N LYS A 361 6.06 12.75 20.18
CA LYS A 361 6.95 13.73 19.55
C LYS A 361 8.04 13.11 18.68
N ASN A 362 8.57 11.96 19.08
CA ASN A 362 9.67 11.26 18.42
C ASN A 362 9.39 9.78 18.20
N PHE A 363 8.21 9.32 18.58
CA PHE A 363 7.75 7.94 18.54
C PHE A 363 8.71 6.95 19.24
N GLU A 364 9.31 7.42 20.36
CA GLU A 364 10.27 6.70 21.18
C GLU A 364 9.89 6.73 22.65
N MET A 365 10.26 5.69 23.38
CA MET A 365 10.13 5.60 24.82
C MET A 365 11.39 4.98 25.42
N ASN A 366 11.97 5.62 26.43
CA ASN A 366 13.21 5.16 27.10
C ASN A 366 14.36 4.90 26.12
N GLY A 367 14.49 5.68 25.05
CA GLY A 367 15.57 5.54 24.04
C GLY A 367 15.35 4.40 23.06
N GLU A 368 14.15 3.79 23.04
CA GLU A 368 13.79 2.77 22.05
C GLU A 368 12.53 3.18 21.28
N SER A 369 12.56 3.01 19.95
CA SER A 369 11.41 3.26 19.08
C SER A 369 10.22 2.37 19.45
N LEU A 370 9.02 2.95 19.48
CA LEU A 370 7.76 2.21 19.73
C LEU A 370 7.57 1.08 18.71
N TRP A 371 8.01 1.27 17.45
CA TRP A 371 8.01 0.21 16.44
C TRP A 371 8.86 -1.00 16.83
N ASN A 372 10.04 -0.77 17.39
CA ASN A 372 10.90 -1.85 17.84
C ASN A 372 10.29 -2.59 19.03
N LEU A 373 9.71 -1.84 19.97
CA LEU A 373 9.05 -2.41 21.14
C LEU A 373 7.88 -3.33 20.76
N ILE A 374 6.98 -2.86 19.92
CA ILE A 374 5.84 -3.68 19.48
C ILE A 374 6.31 -4.88 18.65
N ASN A 375 7.25 -4.70 17.72
CA ASN A 375 7.76 -5.80 16.89
C ASN A 375 8.47 -6.88 17.70
N LYS A 376 9.16 -6.55 18.78
CA LYS A 376 9.73 -7.54 19.73
C LYS A 376 8.65 -8.38 20.38
N ARG A 377 7.51 -7.76 20.80
CA ARG A 377 6.36 -8.49 21.37
C ARG A 377 5.71 -9.40 20.35
N LEU A 378 5.41 -8.90 19.15
CA LEU A 378 4.85 -9.70 18.06
C LEU A 378 5.78 -10.86 17.69
N GLY A 379 7.10 -10.61 17.60
CA GLY A 379 8.10 -11.65 17.37
C GLY A 379 8.12 -12.74 18.45
N THR A 380 7.83 -12.39 19.69
CA THR A 380 7.71 -13.36 20.79
C THR A 380 6.47 -14.24 20.62
N LEU A 381 5.32 -13.64 20.27
CA LEU A 381 4.09 -14.39 19.99
C LEU A 381 4.25 -15.34 18.78
N LYS A 382 4.91 -14.88 17.71
CA LYS A 382 5.19 -15.72 16.54
C LYS A 382 6.06 -16.95 16.84
N ARG A 383 6.92 -16.87 17.84
CA ARG A 383 7.71 -18.04 18.32
C ARG A 383 6.91 -18.97 19.23
N ARG A 384 5.76 -18.53 19.74
CA ARG A 384 4.88 -19.29 20.66
C ARG A 384 3.47 -19.39 20.11
N LYS A 385 3.35 -19.73 18.81
CA LYS A 385 2.05 -19.84 18.15
C LYS A 385 1.10 -20.76 18.90
N PHE A 386 -0.14 -20.31 19.07
CA PHE A 386 -1.22 -21.03 19.75
C PHE A 386 -0.94 -21.44 21.21
N ALA A 387 0.06 -20.83 21.87
CA ALA A 387 0.41 -21.16 23.24
C ALA A 387 -0.78 -20.94 24.22
N ASP A 388 -1.58 -19.90 23.99
CA ASP A 388 -2.75 -19.58 24.80
C ASP A 388 -3.81 -20.70 24.70
N ILE A 389 -4.08 -21.21 23.49
CA ILE A 389 -4.99 -22.33 23.24
C ILE A 389 -4.42 -23.64 23.80
N LEU A 390 -3.12 -23.88 23.56
CA LEU A 390 -2.44 -25.08 24.05
C LEU A 390 -2.45 -25.16 25.57
N ALA A 391 -2.35 -24.05 26.28
CA ALA A 391 -2.39 -24.02 27.74
C ALA A 391 -3.79 -24.29 28.32
N LYS A 392 -4.86 -23.86 27.63
CA LYS A 392 -6.25 -24.03 28.07
C LYS A 392 -6.85 -25.36 27.61
N GLU A 393 -6.65 -25.71 26.36
CA GLU A 393 -7.29 -26.81 25.64
C GLU A 393 -6.27 -27.54 24.73
N PRO A 394 -5.31 -28.28 25.31
CA PRO A 394 -4.22 -28.90 24.54
C PRO A 394 -4.73 -29.88 23.46
N GLU A 395 -5.88 -30.51 23.68
CA GLU A 395 -6.51 -31.41 22.72
C GLU A 395 -6.87 -30.73 21.40
N LYS A 396 -7.31 -29.47 21.40
CA LYS A 396 -7.60 -28.72 20.17
C LYS A 396 -6.36 -28.57 19.29
N VAL A 397 -5.17 -28.42 19.87
CA VAL A 397 -3.92 -28.23 19.13
C VAL A 397 -3.27 -29.56 18.78
N LEU A 398 -3.31 -30.55 19.69
CA LEU A 398 -2.55 -31.80 19.60
C LEU A 398 -3.36 -32.95 19.00
N LEU A 399 -4.67 -33.05 19.33
CA LEU A 399 -5.48 -34.22 19.00
C LEU A 399 -6.35 -34.03 17.75
N GLU A 400 -6.72 -32.83 17.37
CA GLU A 400 -7.47 -32.61 16.12
C GLU A 400 -6.66 -32.99 14.85
N ARG A 401 -5.35 -33.19 14.98
CA ARG A 401 -4.47 -33.80 13.97
C ARG A 401 -4.44 -35.32 14.00
N GLY A 402 -5.29 -35.97 14.82
CA GLY A 402 -5.37 -37.43 14.94
C GLY A 402 -5.49 -38.12 13.57
N TYR A 403 -4.83 -39.26 13.42
CA TYR A 403 -4.91 -40.16 12.28
C TYR A 403 -6.35 -40.70 12.11
N GLU A 404 -7.24 -39.87 11.58
CA GLU A 404 -8.53 -40.36 11.07
C GLU A 404 -8.29 -40.98 9.70
N HIS A 405 -8.45 -42.32 9.62
CA HIS A 405 -8.21 -43.14 8.42
C HIS A 405 -9.08 -42.74 7.21
N ASN A 406 -10.07 -41.84 7.35
CA ASN A 406 -11.03 -41.45 6.33
C ASN A 406 -10.84 -40.02 5.79
N LYS A 407 -9.70 -39.36 6.03
CA LYS A 407 -9.44 -38.01 5.46
C LYS A 407 -8.99 -38.12 4.02
N LYS A 408 -9.62 -37.34 3.14
CA LYS A 408 -9.21 -37.14 1.77
C LYS A 408 -8.26 -35.91 1.64
N GLU A 409 -7.32 -35.99 0.73
CA GLU A 409 -6.41 -34.88 0.45
C GLU A 409 -7.07 -33.89 -0.53
N CYS A 410 -6.99 -32.61 -0.24
CA CYS A 410 -7.42 -31.55 -1.17
C CYS A 410 -6.42 -31.42 -2.33
N ASP A 411 -6.88 -31.50 -3.56
CA ASP A 411 -6.02 -31.42 -4.76
C ASP A 411 -5.26 -30.11 -4.86
N VAL A 412 -5.77 -29.04 -4.28
CA VAL A 412 -5.18 -27.69 -4.38
C VAL A 412 -4.20 -27.42 -3.23
N CYS A 413 -4.66 -27.47 -1.98
CA CYS A 413 -3.83 -27.08 -0.82
C CYS A 413 -3.11 -28.24 -0.14
N LYS A 414 -3.36 -29.45 -0.59
CA LYS A 414 -2.75 -30.69 -0.08
C LYS A 414 -3.03 -30.99 1.41
N ARG A 415 -4.05 -30.34 1.98
CA ARG A 415 -4.48 -30.63 3.34
C ARG A 415 -5.40 -31.85 3.39
N ALA A 416 -5.22 -32.69 4.41
CA ALA A 416 -6.13 -33.79 4.71
C ALA A 416 -7.41 -33.25 5.36
N VAL A 417 -8.56 -33.46 4.75
CA VAL A 417 -9.87 -32.95 5.16
C VAL A 417 -10.90 -34.09 5.27
N LYS A 418 -11.90 -33.96 6.14
CA LYS A 418 -12.98 -34.94 6.30
C LYS A 418 -13.86 -35.05 5.07
N LYS A 419 -14.06 -33.93 4.34
CA LYS A 419 -14.92 -33.85 3.17
C LYS A 419 -14.23 -33.04 2.06
N VAL A 420 -14.27 -33.55 0.86
CA VAL A 420 -13.91 -32.83 -0.36
C VAL A 420 -15.18 -32.50 -1.15
N LEU A 421 -15.13 -31.39 -1.86
CA LEU A 421 -16.16 -30.88 -2.77
C LEU A 421 -15.62 -30.96 -4.20
N ASN A 422 -16.50 -31.10 -5.16
CA ASN A 422 -16.12 -31.19 -6.56
C ASN A 422 -16.31 -29.84 -7.26
N VAL A 423 -15.22 -29.29 -7.77
CA VAL A 423 -15.24 -28.11 -8.63
C VAL A 423 -15.05 -28.57 -10.08
N ARG A 424 -15.94 -28.12 -10.97
CA ARG A 424 -15.92 -28.48 -12.40
C ARG A 424 -15.35 -27.33 -13.23
N LYS A 425 -14.48 -27.68 -14.18
CA LYS A 425 -14.07 -26.78 -15.27
C LYS A 425 -14.05 -27.57 -16.59
N GLY A 426 -15.02 -27.34 -17.42
CA GLY A 426 -15.27 -28.17 -18.60
C GLY A 426 -15.53 -29.61 -18.19
N GLU A 427 -14.78 -30.56 -18.74
CA GLU A 427 -14.91 -31.99 -18.42
C GLU A 427 -14.10 -32.41 -17.17
N GLU A 428 -13.25 -31.54 -16.63
CA GLU A 428 -12.36 -31.88 -15.52
C GLU A 428 -13.03 -31.63 -14.16
N ILE A 429 -12.90 -32.59 -13.24
CA ILE A 429 -13.38 -32.50 -11.85
C ILE A 429 -12.14 -32.46 -10.94
N VAL A 430 -12.12 -31.47 -10.02
CA VAL A 430 -11.05 -31.30 -9.03
C VAL A 430 -11.66 -31.46 -7.64
N GLU A 431 -11.12 -32.37 -6.82
CA GLU A 431 -11.56 -32.58 -5.43
C GLU A 431 -10.90 -31.57 -4.49
N VAL A 432 -11.66 -30.65 -3.90
CA VAL A 432 -11.14 -29.53 -3.10
C VAL A 432 -11.79 -29.48 -1.72
N CYS A 433 -11.07 -28.94 -0.72
CA CYS A 433 -11.66 -28.61 0.58
C CYS A 433 -12.58 -27.38 0.46
N GLU A 434 -13.46 -27.17 1.46
CA GLU A 434 -14.39 -26.04 1.50
C GLU A 434 -13.71 -24.67 1.30
N VAL A 435 -12.57 -24.43 1.95
CA VAL A 435 -11.81 -23.19 1.78
C VAL A 435 -11.36 -23.01 0.34
N CYS A 436 -10.80 -24.04 -0.30
CA CYS A 436 -10.36 -23.95 -1.70
C CYS A 436 -11.52 -23.85 -2.67
N GLU A 437 -12.67 -24.41 -2.37
CA GLU A 437 -13.89 -24.25 -3.18
C GLU A 437 -14.38 -22.80 -3.16
N ARG A 438 -14.49 -22.19 -1.97
CA ARG A 438 -14.87 -20.78 -1.84
C ARG A 438 -13.86 -19.84 -2.51
N LEU A 439 -12.56 -20.09 -2.34
CA LEU A 439 -11.50 -19.33 -3.02
C LEU A 439 -11.52 -19.52 -4.54
N TRP A 440 -11.98 -20.66 -5.03
CA TRP A 440 -12.21 -20.89 -6.45
C TRP A 440 -13.30 -19.94 -6.98
N HIS A 441 -14.46 -19.91 -6.33
CA HIS A 441 -15.58 -19.04 -6.72
C HIS A 441 -15.21 -17.56 -6.59
N LEU A 442 -14.54 -17.17 -5.49
CA LEU A 442 -14.05 -15.81 -5.31
C LEU A 442 -13.11 -15.40 -6.44
N GLY A 443 -12.16 -16.28 -6.82
CA GLY A 443 -11.18 -15.99 -7.86
C GLY A 443 -11.77 -15.68 -9.23
N ASP A 444 -12.90 -16.30 -9.58
CA ASP A 444 -13.63 -15.99 -10.83
C ASP A 444 -14.34 -14.63 -10.75
N LYS A 445 -14.75 -14.23 -9.56
CA LYS A 445 -15.59 -13.05 -9.35
C LYS A 445 -14.78 -11.79 -9.02
N LEU A 446 -13.49 -11.93 -8.64
CA LEU A 446 -12.61 -10.81 -8.26
C LEU A 446 -12.62 -9.63 -9.24
N PRO A 447 -12.59 -9.82 -10.58
CA PRO A 447 -12.62 -8.69 -11.51
C PRO A 447 -13.94 -7.91 -11.51
N LYS A 448 -15.02 -8.54 -11.06
CA LYS A 448 -16.38 -7.97 -11.04
C LYS A 448 -16.70 -7.28 -9.70
N ILE A 449 -15.90 -7.51 -8.66
CA ILE A 449 -16.14 -6.92 -7.34
C ILE A 449 -15.91 -5.41 -7.42
N GLU A 450 -16.95 -4.63 -7.18
CA GLU A 450 -16.89 -3.16 -7.03
C GLU A 450 -16.93 -2.74 -5.55
N GLY A 451 -17.46 -3.58 -4.68
CA GLY A 451 -17.48 -3.36 -3.24
C GLY A 451 -17.89 -4.62 -2.47
N PHE A 452 -17.94 -4.50 -1.17
CA PHE A 452 -18.40 -5.55 -0.27
C PHE A 452 -18.93 -5.01 1.04
N LEU A 453 -19.93 -5.71 1.59
CA LEU A 453 -20.48 -5.44 2.92
C LEU A 453 -19.80 -6.34 3.95
N ARG A 454 -19.35 -5.77 5.05
CA ARG A 454 -18.99 -6.49 6.28
C ARG A 454 -20.17 -6.41 7.25
N THR A 455 -20.70 -7.55 7.68
CA THR A 455 -21.85 -7.62 8.60
C THR A 455 -21.75 -8.81 9.54
N LYS A 456 -22.35 -8.73 10.73
CA LYS A 456 -22.48 -9.84 11.68
C LYS A 456 -23.69 -10.72 11.37
N GLU A 457 -24.62 -10.24 10.55
CA GLU A 457 -25.83 -10.96 10.16
C GLU A 457 -25.75 -11.44 8.72
N ARG A 458 -26.29 -12.63 8.44
CA ARG A 458 -26.45 -13.11 7.08
C ARG A 458 -27.55 -12.31 6.39
N GLY A 459 -27.18 -11.64 5.30
CA GLY A 459 -28.12 -10.85 4.50
C GLY A 459 -29.01 -11.71 3.58
N ARG A 460 -30.11 -11.12 3.09
CA ARG A 460 -31.03 -11.72 2.12
C ARG A 460 -30.54 -11.51 0.68
N MET A 461 -29.24 -11.57 0.44
CA MET A 461 -28.61 -11.19 -0.83
C MET A 461 -29.09 -11.98 -2.06
N ARG A 462 -29.71 -13.16 -1.88
CA ARG A 462 -30.28 -13.95 -2.97
C ARG A 462 -31.49 -13.25 -3.61
N GLU A 463 -32.04 -12.20 -2.98
CA GLU A 463 -33.15 -11.41 -3.50
C GLU A 463 -32.71 -10.39 -4.57
N VAL A 464 -31.40 -10.06 -4.65
CA VAL A 464 -30.81 -9.21 -5.70
C VAL A 464 -29.64 -9.96 -6.37
N PRO A 465 -29.96 -10.99 -7.17
CA PRO A 465 -28.94 -11.86 -7.77
C PRO A 465 -28.02 -11.13 -8.76
N GLU A 466 -28.47 -10.02 -9.36
CA GLU A 466 -27.68 -9.18 -10.26
C GLU A 466 -26.53 -8.45 -9.55
N ALA A 467 -26.66 -8.20 -8.26
CA ALA A 467 -25.64 -7.52 -7.46
C ALA A 467 -24.77 -8.48 -6.63
N PHE A 468 -25.34 -9.61 -6.21
CA PHE A 468 -24.64 -10.58 -5.36
C PHE A 468 -23.60 -11.38 -6.15
N LEU A 469 -22.39 -11.46 -5.64
CA LEU A 469 -21.34 -12.29 -6.21
C LEU A 469 -21.02 -13.50 -5.35
N GLU A 470 -20.67 -13.29 -4.09
CA GLU A 470 -20.22 -14.34 -3.16
C GLU A 470 -20.37 -13.88 -1.72
N GLU A 471 -20.43 -14.83 -0.78
CA GLU A 471 -20.39 -14.60 0.66
C GLU A 471 -19.27 -15.44 1.29
N ILE A 472 -18.42 -14.81 2.09
CA ILE A 472 -17.33 -15.48 2.82
C ILE A 472 -17.43 -15.16 4.29
N GLU A 473 -17.39 -16.22 5.13
CA GLU A 473 -17.29 -16.12 6.57
C GLU A 473 -15.85 -15.83 7.00
N MET A 474 -15.68 -14.84 7.87
CA MET A 474 -14.44 -14.43 8.52
C MET A 474 -14.53 -14.69 10.03
N PRO A 475 -13.45 -14.46 10.82
CA PRO A 475 -13.47 -14.69 12.26
C PRO A 475 -14.61 -14.00 13.02
N PHE A 476 -14.95 -12.78 12.62
CA PHE A 476 -15.89 -11.93 13.37
C PHE A 476 -17.13 -11.53 12.59
N SER A 477 -17.14 -11.73 11.26
CA SER A 477 -18.21 -11.25 10.39
C SER A 477 -18.38 -12.09 9.12
N HIS A 478 -19.36 -11.68 8.31
CA HIS A 478 -19.57 -12.15 6.95
C HIS A 478 -19.22 -11.05 5.96
N PHE A 479 -18.47 -11.40 4.92
CA PHE A 479 -18.19 -10.52 3.79
C PHE A 479 -19.04 -10.90 2.61
N ILE A 480 -19.86 -9.97 2.14
CA ILE A 480 -20.77 -10.12 1.00
C ILE A 480 -20.25 -9.27 -0.14
N PHE A 481 -19.77 -9.92 -1.20
CA PHE A 481 -19.19 -9.25 -2.37
C PHE A 481 -20.25 -8.82 -3.38
N ILE A 482 -20.09 -7.60 -3.88
CA ILE A 482 -21.12 -6.88 -4.63
C ILE A 482 -20.53 -6.33 -5.93
N GLN A 483 -21.35 -6.37 -6.99
CA GLN A 483 -21.11 -5.69 -8.27
C GLN A 483 -22.25 -4.72 -8.59
N GLY A 484 -22.05 -3.86 -9.60
CA GLY A 484 -23.09 -2.97 -10.11
C GLY A 484 -23.31 -1.73 -9.27
N LEU A 485 -22.38 -1.39 -8.34
CA LEU A 485 -22.50 -0.21 -7.48
C LEU A 485 -22.52 1.13 -8.22
N LYS A 486 -22.11 1.16 -9.49
CA LYS A 486 -22.23 2.33 -10.37
C LYS A 486 -23.68 2.65 -10.77
N PHE A 487 -24.61 1.69 -10.61
CA PHE A 487 -26.02 1.86 -10.99
C PHE A 487 -26.87 2.23 -9.78
N PRO A 488 -27.53 3.41 -9.75
CA PRO A 488 -28.37 3.83 -8.63
C PRO A 488 -29.45 2.82 -8.26
N GLU A 489 -30.09 2.20 -9.26
CA GLU A 489 -31.18 1.23 -9.08
C GLU A 489 -30.72 -0.04 -8.32
N ILE A 490 -29.43 -0.40 -8.49
CA ILE A 490 -28.85 -1.52 -7.74
C ILE A 490 -28.56 -1.09 -6.30
N ARG A 491 -28.02 0.12 -6.10
CA ARG A 491 -27.75 0.64 -4.76
C ARG A 491 -29.05 0.77 -3.94
N GLU A 492 -30.12 1.30 -4.53
CA GLU A 492 -31.44 1.40 -3.88
C GLU A 492 -31.97 0.01 -3.45
N LYS A 493 -31.96 -0.98 -4.34
CA LYS A 493 -32.36 -2.35 -4.01
C LYS A 493 -31.51 -2.97 -2.91
N LEU A 494 -30.20 -2.75 -2.93
CA LEU A 494 -29.30 -3.23 -1.90
C LEU A 494 -29.64 -2.63 -0.53
N MET A 495 -30.04 -1.35 -0.49
CA MET A 495 -30.43 -0.66 0.74
C MET A 495 -31.64 -1.28 1.45
N GLU A 496 -32.53 -1.91 0.70
CA GLU A 496 -33.74 -2.54 1.26
C GLU A 496 -33.43 -3.89 1.95
N ILE A 497 -32.39 -4.59 1.48
CA ILE A 497 -32.12 -5.97 1.88
C ILE A 497 -30.84 -6.17 2.69
N LEU A 498 -29.88 -5.23 2.59
CA LEU A 498 -28.63 -5.33 3.35
C LEU A 498 -28.87 -5.09 4.83
N PRO A 499 -28.36 -5.96 5.72
CA PRO A 499 -28.30 -5.68 7.14
C PRO A 499 -27.35 -4.52 7.44
N GLU A 500 -27.38 -4.01 8.65
CA GLU A 500 -26.44 -3.00 9.12
C GLU A 500 -25.00 -3.51 9.08
N GLY A 501 -24.04 -2.61 8.82
CA GLY A 501 -22.64 -2.93 8.75
C GLY A 501 -21.83 -1.87 8.01
N SER A 502 -20.58 -2.21 7.65
CA SER A 502 -19.68 -1.33 6.93
C SER A 502 -19.63 -1.73 5.45
N ILE A 503 -19.81 -0.76 4.55
CA ILE A 503 -19.65 -0.96 3.10
C ILE A 503 -18.24 -0.51 2.68
N PHE A 504 -17.49 -1.45 2.14
CA PHE A 504 -16.19 -1.18 1.51
C PHE A 504 -16.37 -0.94 0.03
N ILE A 505 -15.86 0.20 -0.47
CA ILE A 505 -15.88 0.54 -1.90
C ILE A 505 -14.47 0.32 -2.45
N LYS A 506 -14.38 -0.55 -3.45
CA LYS A 506 -13.08 -0.91 -4.04
C LYS A 506 -12.60 0.18 -4.99
N ASN A 507 -11.37 0.70 -4.76
CA ASN A 507 -10.68 1.62 -5.65
C ASN A 507 -11.47 2.90 -5.99
N SER A 508 -12.30 3.40 -5.08
CA SER A 508 -13.03 4.66 -5.21
C SER A 508 -13.13 5.39 -3.87
N LEU A 509 -13.27 6.72 -3.95
CA LEU A 509 -13.57 7.62 -2.84
C LEU A 509 -14.97 8.25 -3.00
N ASP A 510 -15.84 7.68 -3.83
CA ASP A 510 -17.17 8.21 -4.07
C ASP A 510 -18.12 7.81 -2.94
N ILE A 511 -18.81 8.81 -2.38
CA ILE A 511 -19.82 8.61 -1.34
C ILE A 511 -21.19 8.72 -2.00
N HIS A 512 -21.93 7.62 -1.99
CA HIS A 512 -23.27 7.57 -2.56
C HIS A 512 -24.34 7.80 -1.48
N GLU A 513 -25.33 8.65 -1.75
CA GLU A 513 -26.41 9.01 -0.81
C GLU A 513 -27.21 7.80 -0.33
N GLU A 514 -27.37 6.79 -1.19
CA GLU A 514 -28.07 5.57 -0.86
C GLU A 514 -27.42 4.83 0.32
N PHE A 515 -26.09 4.98 0.53
CA PHE A 515 -25.37 4.37 1.65
C PHE A 515 -25.36 5.20 2.93
N ARG A 516 -26.36 6.12 3.12
CA ARG A 516 -26.44 7.02 4.28
C ARG A 516 -26.40 6.31 5.64
N ARG A 517 -27.00 5.11 5.76
CA ARG A 517 -27.06 4.34 7.01
C ARG A 517 -25.85 3.44 7.26
N PHE A 518 -24.92 3.31 6.30
CA PHE A 518 -23.73 2.49 6.43
C PHE A 518 -22.51 3.36 6.71
N GLU A 519 -21.53 2.77 7.39
CA GLU A 519 -20.17 3.27 7.32
C GLU A 519 -19.61 2.96 5.93
N VAL A 520 -19.07 3.98 5.26
CA VAL A 520 -18.51 3.84 3.91
C VAL A 520 -17.01 3.92 4.00
N ILE A 521 -16.31 2.89 3.54
CA ILE A 521 -14.87 2.72 3.69
C ILE A 521 -14.23 2.54 2.31
N PRO A 522 -13.31 3.41 1.89
CA PRO A 522 -12.54 3.18 0.68
C PRO A 522 -11.49 2.09 0.91
N LEU A 523 -11.38 1.13 -0.01
CA LEU A 523 -10.34 0.12 0.02
C LEU A 523 -9.59 0.08 -1.30
N PHE A 524 -8.35 0.56 -1.31
CA PHE A 524 -7.48 0.48 -2.47
C PHE A 524 -6.80 -0.88 -2.54
N ILE A 525 -6.90 -1.54 -3.69
CA ILE A 525 -6.35 -2.88 -3.92
C ILE A 525 -5.62 -2.90 -5.27
N ALA A 526 -4.40 -3.36 -5.27
CA ALA A 526 -3.65 -3.62 -6.48
C ALA A 526 -3.99 -5.03 -7.01
N ASP A 527 -4.93 -5.10 -7.94
CA ASP A 527 -5.51 -6.35 -8.41
C ASP A 527 -5.57 -6.49 -9.94
N TYR A 528 -4.77 -5.69 -10.66
CA TYR A 528 -4.72 -5.77 -12.12
C TYR A 528 -4.45 -7.19 -12.61
N ALA A 529 -5.23 -7.63 -13.58
CA ALA A 529 -5.03 -8.91 -14.25
C ALA A 529 -5.43 -8.81 -15.71
N VAL A 530 -4.60 -9.41 -16.57
CA VAL A 530 -4.92 -9.55 -17.98
C VAL A 530 -6.16 -10.42 -18.17
N LYS A 531 -7.09 -9.96 -19.02
CA LYS A 531 -8.29 -10.71 -19.41
C LYS A 531 -7.95 -11.74 -20.49
N GLY A 532 -8.60 -12.91 -20.43
CA GLY A 532 -8.53 -13.91 -21.48
C GLY A 532 -9.27 -13.41 -22.74
N VAL A 533 -8.79 -13.79 -23.91
CA VAL A 533 -9.53 -13.58 -25.15
C VAL A 533 -10.54 -14.72 -25.29
N GLY A 534 -11.81 -14.48 -24.97
CA GLY A 534 -12.91 -15.37 -25.31
C GLY A 534 -13.24 -15.18 -26.79
N GLU A 535 -13.16 -16.26 -27.59
CA GLU A 535 -13.50 -16.22 -29.02
C GLU A 535 -15.03 -16.19 -29.28
N GLU A 536 -15.87 -16.31 -28.26
CA GLU A 536 -17.34 -16.32 -28.40
C GLU A 536 -18.00 -15.15 -27.68
N VAL A 537 -18.82 -14.43 -28.41
CA VAL A 537 -19.70 -13.36 -27.90
C VAL A 537 -20.68 -13.95 -26.88
N GLY A 538 -20.41 -13.72 -25.58
CA GLY A 538 -21.31 -14.20 -24.51
C GLY A 538 -20.60 -15.04 -23.42
N GLU A 539 -19.34 -15.44 -23.55
CA GLU A 539 -18.60 -16.02 -22.45
C GLU A 539 -18.11 -14.94 -21.49
N GLU A 540 -18.32 -15.17 -20.19
CA GLU A 540 -17.86 -14.29 -19.11
C GLU A 540 -16.34 -14.02 -19.22
N GLU A 541 -15.91 -12.78 -18.94
CA GLU A 541 -14.50 -12.38 -18.87
C GLU A 541 -13.71 -13.30 -17.94
N LYS A 542 -12.98 -14.25 -18.52
CA LYS A 542 -12.11 -15.18 -17.76
C LYS A 542 -10.69 -14.63 -17.67
N ILE A 543 -10.02 -14.86 -16.55
CA ILE A 543 -8.59 -14.58 -16.43
C ILE A 543 -7.82 -15.63 -17.24
N SER A 544 -6.88 -15.18 -18.09
CA SER A 544 -6.00 -16.06 -18.86
C SER A 544 -5.26 -17.05 -17.94
N ASP A 545 -5.09 -18.30 -18.39
CA ASP A 545 -4.26 -19.25 -17.69
C ASP A 545 -2.75 -19.05 -17.98
N LEU A 546 -1.89 -19.74 -17.23
CA LEU A 546 -0.43 -19.58 -17.37
C LEU A 546 0.08 -20.04 -18.74
N ASP A 547 -0.52 -21.04 -19.37
CA ASP A 547 -0.12 -21.53 -20.69
C ASP A 547 -0.49 -20.50 -21.78
N GLU A 548 -1.65 -19.87 -21.68
CA GLU A 548 -2.08 -18.80 -22.57
C GLU A 548 -1.18 -17.57 -22.42
N ILE A 549 -0.94 -17.13 -21.20
CA ILE A 549 -0.05 -16.00 -20.89
C ILE A 549 1.38 -16.26 -21.41
N ALA A 550 1.91 -17.47 -21.22
CA ALA A 550 3.24 -17.84 -21.71
C ALA A 550 3.33 -17.71 -23.23
N ARG A 551 2.30 -18.15 -23.97
CA ARG A 551 2.26 -18.04 -25.44
C ARG A 551 2.26 -16.60 -25.96
N ARG A 552 1.77 -15.65 -25.14
CA ARG A 552 1.76 -14.22 -25.45
C ARG A 552 3.11 -13.53 -25.18
N SER A 553 4.11 -14.24 -24.66
CA SER A 553 5.45 -13.70 -24.42
C SER A 553 6.18 -13.39 -25.73
N VAL A 554 7.07 -12.41 -25.73
CA VAL A 554 8.00 -12.16 -26.83
C VAL A 554 9.03 -13.31 -26.86
N GLY A 555 9.21 -13.93 -28.02
CA GLY A 555 10.18 -15.00 -28.21
C GLY A 555 9.81 -16.29 -27.47
N ALA A 556 10.59 -16.69 -26.48
CA ALA A 556 10.34 -17.94 -25.76
C ALA A 556 9.00 -17.91 -24.99
N ALA A 557 8.14 -18.91 -25.25
CA ALA A 557 6.85 -19.04 -24.54
C ALA A 557 7.05 -19.46 -23.08
N LYS A 558 7.25 -18.48 -22.20
CA LYS A 558 7.56 -18.68 -20.78
C LYS A 558 6.75 -17.72 -19.89
N VAL A 559 6.65 -18.10 -18.64
CA VAL A 559 6.07 -17.29 -17.56
C VAL A 559 7.19 -16.56 -16.82
N GLY A 560 7.02 -15.27 -16.60
CA GLY A 560 7.83 -14.45 -15.71
C GLY A 560 7.21 -14.39 -14.32
N VAL A 561 8.05 -14.46 -13.31
CA VAL A 561 7.69 -14.28 -11.89
C VAL A 561 8.59 -13.22 -11.29
N LEU A 562 8.00 -12.19 -10.74
CA LEU A 562 8.69 -11.03 -10.16
C LEU A 562 8.31 -10.86 -8.70
N ARG A 563 9.31 -10.63 -7.87
CA ARG A 563 9.14 -10.11 -6.51
C ARG A 563 9.94 -8.83 -6.37
N MET A 564 9.32 -7.81 -5.79
CA MET A 564 9.98 -6.55 -5.46
C MET A 564 9.66 -6.19 -4.02
N ASP A 565 10.57 -5.45 -3.39
CA ASP A 565 10.44 -5.06 -2.00
C ASP A 565 11.25 -3.79 -1.75
N VAL A 566 10.70 -2.88 -0.93
CA VAL A 566 11.39 -1.66 -0.51
C VAL A 566 12.59 -2.00 0.36
N ASP A 567 13.72 -1.45 0.01
CA ASP A 567 14.96 -1.69 0.74
C ASP A 567 14.92 -1.00 2.11
N ASP A 568 15.23 -1.76 3.18
CA ASP A 568 15.37 -1.22 4.54
C ASP A 568 14.14 -0.51 5.11
N LEU A 569 12.91 -0.85 4.73
CA LEU A 569 11.71 -0.17 5.18
C LEU A 569 11.64 -0.03 6.71
N GLY A 570 11.98 -1.07 7.46
CA GLY A 570 12.04 -1.00 8.93
C GLY A 570 13.04 0.04 9.46
N LYS A 571 14.14 0.31 8.74
CA LYS A 571 15.08 1.39 9.08
C LYS A 571 14.55 2.76 8.67
N ILE A 572 13.84 2.83 7.52
CA ILE A 572 13.18 4.07 7.07
C ILE A 572 12.25 4.58 8.16
N PHE A 573 11.35 3.73 8.68
CA PHE A 573 10.42 4.11 9.75
C PHE A 573 11.10 4.35 11.10
N SER A 574 12.13 3.57 11.47
CA SER A 574 12.73 3.67 12.79
C SER A 574 13.85 4.71 12.89
N ARG A 575 14.57 5.01 11.80
CA ARG A 575 15.76 5.86 11.79
C ARG A 575 15.87 6.80 10.61
N GLY A 576 15.02 6.63 9.57
CA GLY A 576 15.13 7.40 8.34
C GLY A 576 14.86 8.89 8.52
N LEU A 577 13.97 9.25 9.44
CA LEU A 577 13.73 10.63 9.84
C LEU A 577 14.66 11.04 10.99
N GLN A 578 15.08 12.29 11.02
CA GLN A 578 15.83 12.86 12.13
C GLN A 578 15.00 12.79 13.43
N GLU A 579 15.61 12.70 14.59
CA GLU A 579 14.91 12.53 15.88
C GLU A 579 13.84 13.59 16.12
N ASN A 580 14.15 14.85 15.85
CA ASN A 580 13.19 15.96 15.97
C ASN A 580 12.09 15.98 14.91
N LYS A 581 12.19 15.16 13.87
CA LYS A 581 11.23 15.03 12.76
C LYS A 581 10.46 13.69 12.76
N ARG A 582 10.67 12.79 13.71
CA ARG A 582 9.97 11.47 13.79
C ARG A 582 8.61 11.57 14.46
N THR A 583 7.81 12.51 14.07
CA THR A 583 6.49 12.70 14.62
C THR A 583 5.48 11.69 14.06
N ILE A 584 4.41 11.46 14.81
CA ILE A 584 3.36 10.52 14.39
C ILE A 584 2.73 10.91 13.05
N SER A 585 2.53 12.22 12.81
CA SER A 585 1.95 12.73 11.56
C SER A 585 2.86 12.50 10.36
N ARG A 586 4.18 12.71 10.48
CA ARG A 586 5.14 12.38 9.40
C ARG A 586 5.19 10.89 9.11
N ILE A 587 5.19 10.06 10.15
CA ILE A 587 5.14 8.60 10.00
C ILE A 587 3.86 8.19 9.28
N ALA A 588 2.71 8.79 9.62
CA ALA A 588 1.44 8.54 8.95
C ALA A 588 1.48 8.97 7.47
N THR A 589 2.02 10.16 7.16
CA THR A 589 2.20 10.65 5.79
C THR A 589 3.11 9.71 4.98
N LEU A 590 4.26 9.31 5.52
CA LEU A 590 5.20 8.39 4.88
C LEU A 590 4.54 7.04 4.58
N SER A 591 3.84 6.49 5.56
CA SER A 591 3.12 5.21 5.45
C SER A 591 2.01 5.27 4.40
N ARG A 592 1.19 6.32 4.42
CA ARG A 592 0.10 6.52 3.47
C ARG A 592 0.60 6.68 2.02
N LEU A 593 1.65 7.48 1.80
CA LEU A 593 2.22 7.68 0.46
C LEU A 593 2.85 6.39 -0.09
N LEU A 594 3.54 5.60 0.74
CA LEU A 594 4.04 4.28 0.31
C LEU A 594 2.88 3.35 -0.04
N ASN A 595 1.85 3.30 0.80
CA ASN A 595 0.67 2.48 0.53
C ASN A 595 -0.06 2.92 -0.75
N TYR A 596 -0.19 4.23 -0.97
CA TYR A 596 -0.70 4.80 -2.22
C TYR A 596 0.09 4.30 -3.43
N PHE A 597 1.42 4.32 -3.38
CA PHE A 597 2.23 3.81 -4.48
C PHE A 597 1.95 2.33 -4.74
N PHE A 598 1.99 1.48 -3.72
CA PHE A 598 1.83 0.04 -3.90
C PHE A 598 0.38 -0.38 -4.21
N LYS A 599 -0.61 0.37 -3.79
CA LYS A 599 -2.03 0.05 -4.05
C LYS A 599 -2.57 0.68 -5.33
N VAL A 600 -2.21 1.93 -5.62
CA VAL A 600 -2.73 2.70 -6.76
C VAL A 600 -1.75 2.71 -7.93
N ALA A 601 -0.50 3.18 -7.71
CA ALA A 601 0.46 3.31 -8.80
C ALA A 601 0.79 1.97 -9.47
N VAL A 602 0.93 0.88 -8.69
CA VAL A 602 1.15 -0.46 -9.24
C VAL A 602 0.05 -0.88 -10.21
N ASN A 603 -1.23 -0.62 -9.90
CA ASN A 603 -2.33 -0.92 -10.81
C ASN A 603 -2.24 -0.12 -12.11
N LEU A 604 -1.96 1.18 -12.01
CA LEU A 604 -1.85 2.07 -13.17
C LEU A 604 -0.65 1.69 -14.06
N VAL A 605 0.51 1.47 -13.45
CA VAL A 605 1.68 1.00 -14.19
C VAL A 605 1.42 -0.39 -14.78
N ALA A 606 0.73 -1.29 -14.08
CA ALA A 606 0.41 -2.63 -14.55
C ALA A 606 -0.54 -2.63 -15.75
N SER A 607 -1.58 -1.81 -15.72
CA SER A 607 -2.55 -1.73 -16.81
C SER A 607 -1.98 -1.09 -18.07
N GLY A 608 -0.98 -0.22 -17.94
CA GLY A 608 -0.51 0.62 -19.04
C GLY A 608 -1.60 1.57 -19.58
N ALA A 609 -2.72 1.70 -18.84
CA ALA A 609 -3.95 2.38 -19.27
C ALA A 609 -4.03 3.82 -18.74
N VAL A 610 -2.90 4.48 -18.62
CA VAL A 610 -2.86 5.90 -18.27
C VAL A 610 -3.15 6.69 -19.54
N GLU A 611 -4.20 7.52 -19.54
CA GLU A 611 -4.61 8.36 -20.67
C GLU A 611 -4.35 9.84 -20.36
N GLY A 612 -4.24 10.65 -21.41
CA GLY A 612 -4.05 12.09 -21.29
C GLY A 612 -2.67 12.50 -20.75
N ASP A 613 -2.62 13.64 -20.06
CA ASP A 613 -1.38 14.24 -19.53
C ASP A 613 -0.58 13.28 -18.64
N GLU A 614 -1.24 12.35 -17.96
CA GLU A 614 -0.60 11.36 -17.10
C GLU A 614 0.14 10.29 -17.89
N ALA A 615 -0.41 9.88 -19.06
CA ALA A 615 0.25 8.94 -19.94
C ALA A 615 1.55 9.52 -20.51
N GLU A 616 1.56 10.81 -20.85
CA GLU A 616 2.76 11.49 -21.34
C GLU A 616 3.84 11.57 -20.27
N LYS A 617 3.46 11.96 -19.04
CA LYS A 617 4.38 11.99 -17.89
C LYS A 617 4.98 10.62 -17.58
N LEU A 618 4.13 9.59 -17.58
CA LEU A 618 4.59 8.21 -17.35
C LEU A 618 5.55 7.77 -18.46
N ALA A 619 5.20 8.06 -19.73
CA ALA A 619 6.05 7.72 -20.88
C ALA A 619 7.41 8.42 -20.79
N GLU A 620 7.47 9.66 -20.29
CA GLU A 620 8.72 10.36 -20.03
C GLU A 620 9.58 9.68 -18.97
N VAL A 621 8.98 9.36 -17.82
CA VAL A 621 9.67 8.68 -16.70
C VAL A 621 10.25 7.35 -17.12
N VAL A 622 9.53 6.56 -17.96
CA VAL A 622 9.94 5.21 -18.36
C VAL A 622 10.65 5.15 -19.70
N ARG A 623 11.02 6.29 -20.29
CA ARG A 623 11.60 6.40 -21.65
C ARG A 623 12.82 5.49 -21.86
N ASP A 624 13.71 5.44 -20.87
CA ASP A 624 14.99 4.72 -20.93
C ASP A 624 14.91 3.28 -20.44
N CYS A 625 13.71 2.80 -20.11
CA CYS A 625 13.54 1.41 -19.67
C CYS A 625 13.71 0.42 -20.82
N PRO A 626 14.22 -0.79 -20.54
CA PRO A 626 14.30 -1.87 -21.54
C PRO A 626 12.92 -2.21 -22.06
N ARG A 627 12.69 -2.07 -23.37
CA ARG A 627 11.39 -2.33 -24.01
C ARG A 627 11.50 -3.42 -25.07
N LEU A 628 10.89 -4.55 -24.78
CA LEU A 628 10.74 -5.63 -25.76
C LEU A 628 9.45 -5.47 -26.59
N ARG A 629 8.43 -4.83 -26.01
CA ARG A 629 7.16 -4.45 -26.65
C ARG A 629 6.87 -2.97 -26.47
N ASP A 630 6.09 -2.40 -27.38
CA ASP A 630 5.64 -1.02 -27.25
C ASP A 630 4.54 -0.92 -26.20
N LYS A 631 3.60 -1.88 -26.15
CA LYS A 631 2.56 -2.00 -25.16
C LYS A 631 2.59 -3.37 -24.49
N ARG A 632 2.69 -3.39 -23.18
CA ARG A 632 2.58 -4.63 -22.39
C ARG A 632 1.16 -4.78 -21.84
N GLU A 633 0.67 -6.00 -21.85
CA GLU A 633 -0.72 -6.27 -21.45
C GLU A 633 -0.87 -7.55 -20.62
N ASN A 634 0.16 -8.40 -20.59
CA ASN A 634 0.03 -9.79 -20.16
C ASN A 634 0.65 -10.02 -18.79
N ILE A 635 0.19 -9.24 -17.80
CA ILE A 635 0.63 -9.38 -16.41
C ILE A 635 -0.58 -9.54 -15.47
N VAL A 636 -0.31 -10.13 -14.32
CA VAL A 636 -1.24 -10.34 -13.22
C VAL A 636 -0.56 -9.93 -11.93
N VAL A 637 -1.07 -8.92 -11.27
CA VAL A 637 -0.69 -8.56 -9.92
C VAL A 637 -1.35 -9.57 -8.98
N VAL A 638 -0.53 -10.36 -8.31
CA VAL A 638 -1.01 -11.37 -7.34
C VAL A 638 -1.28 -10.70 -6.01
N TYR A 639 -0.31 -9.93 -5.53
CA TYR A 639 -0.48 -9.00 -4.43
C TYR A 639 0.48 -7.82 -4.55
N SER A 640 0.06 -6.72 -3.97
CA SER A 640 0.88 -5.55 -3.72
C SER A 640 0.35 -4.84 -2.49
N GLY A 641 1.19 -4.58 -1.54
CA GLY A 641 0.79 -3.86 -0.32
C GLY A 641 1.90 -3.78 0.70
N GLY A 642 1.88 -2.71 1.48
CA GLY A 642 2.96 -2.40 2.39
C GLY A 642 4.21 -1.98 1.64
N ASP A 643 5.11 -2.91 1.43
CA ASP A 643 6.43 -2.69 0.83
C ASP A 643 6.80 -3.74 -0.21
N ASP A 644 6.03 -4.80 -0.31
CA ASP A 644 6.34 -5.90 -1.22
C ASP A 644 5.29 -6.11 -2.31
N LEU A 645 5.75 -6.67 -3.41
CA LEU A 645 4.96 -6.91 -4.61
C LEU A 645 5.29 -8.28 -5.18
N PHE A 646 4.25 -8.98 -5.63
CA PHE A 646 4.37 -10.23 -6.37
C PHE A 646 3.54 -10.19 -7.66
N VAL A 647 4.22 -10.36 -8.79
CA VAL A 647 3.61 -10.30 -10.13
C VAL A 647 3.99 -11.55 -10.93
N VAL A 648 3.02 -12.05 -11.68
CA VAL A 648 3.18 -13.16 -12.61
C VAL A 648 2.61 -12.77 -13.97
N GLY A 649 3.23 -13.25 -15.06
CA GLY A 649 2.74 -12.90 -16.41
C GLY A 649 3.60 -13.45 -17.52
N ALA A 650 3.39 -12.96 -18.75
CA ALA A 650 4.31 -13.18 -19.84
C ALA A 650 5.70 -12.64 -19.44
N TRP A 651 6.74 -13.46 -19.55
CA TRP A 651 8.06 -13.09 -19.03
C TRP A 651 8.58 -11.75 -19.56
N SER A 652 8.31 -11.44 -20.83
CA SER A 652 8.71 -10.19 -21.47
C SER A 652 8.03 -8.98 -20.88
N ASP A 653 6.75 -9.11 -20.58
CA ASP A 653 5.90 -8.05 -20.06
C ASP A 653 6.22 -7.80 -18.57
N VAL A 654 6.42 -8.87 -17.79
CA VAL A 654 6.82 -8.78 -16.37
C VAL A 654 8.24 -8.20 -16.23
N PHE A 655 9.14 -8.57 -17.14
CA PHE A 655 10.49 -7.99 -17.18
C PHE A 655 10.45 -6.48 -17.43
N GLN A 656 9.73 -6.03 -18.45
CA GLN A 656 9.58 -4.61 -18.76
C GLN A 656 8.91 -3.87 -17.62
N PHE A 657 7.84 -4.43 -17.05
CA PHE A 657 7.14 -3.87 -15.90
C PHE A 657 8.06 -3.62 -14.68
N ALA A 658 8.99 -4.53 -14.41
CA ALA A 658 9.92 -4.38 -13.28
C ALA A 658 10.76 -3.09 -13.38
N PHE A 659 11.26 -2.77 -14.58
CA PHE A 659 12.02 -1.54 -14.81
C PHE A 659 11.14 -0.29 -14.79
N GLU A 660 9.96 -0.35 -15.41
CA GLU A 660 9.02 0.76 -15.42
C GLU A 660 8.55 1.10 -14.00
N LEU A 661 8.21 0.08 -13.19
CA LEU A 661 7.79 0.31 -11.81
C LEU A 661 8.93 0.89 -10.95
N GLN A 662 10.15 0.38 -11.12
CA GLN A 662 11.31 0.91 -10.40
C GLN A 662 11.56 2.38 -10.75
N LYS A 663 11.46 2.76 -12.04
CA LYS A 663 11.59 4.17 -12.46
C LYS A 663 10.46 5.03 -11.90
N CYS A 664 9.22 4.54 -11.94
CA CYS A 664 8.09 5.25 -11.33
C CYS A 664 8.29 5.44 -9.82
N PHE A 665 8.80 4.42 -9.11
CA PHE A 665 9.08 4.52 -7.68
C PHE A 665 10.18 5.54 -7.39
N SER A 666 11.26 5.53 -8.16
CA SER A 666 12.32 6.53 -8.02
C SER A 666 11.85 7.95 -8.32
N ALA A 667 11.00 8.13 -9.35
CA ALA A 667 10.40 9.41 -9.68
C ALA A 667 9.38 9.88 -8.62
N PHE A 668 8.67 8.94 -7.97
CA PHE A 668 7.71 9.23 -6.91
C PHE A 668 8.39 9.61 -5.60
N THR A 669 9.45 8.90 -5.21
CA THR A 669 10.16 9.18 -3.96
C THR A 669 11.18 10.32 -4.08
N ARG A 670 11.81 10.46 -5.26
CA ARG A 670 12.90 11.42 -5.54
C ARG A 670 14.01 11.38 -4.47
N ASN A 671 14.17 10.22 -3.82
CA ASN A 671 15.15 10.04 -2.75
C ASN A 671 16.02 8.80 -2.99
N PRO A 672 17.34 8.94 -3.14
CA PRO A 672 18.27 7.83 -3.40
C PRO A 672 18.45 6.88 -2.21
N HIS A 673 17.96 7.23 -1.01
CA HIS A 673 17.93 6.33 0.15
C HIS A 673 16.73 5.38 0.16
N ILE A 674 15.68 5.68 -0.61
CA ILE A 674 14.45 4.89 -0.70
C ILE A 674 14.46 4.15 -2.03
N THR A 675 14.83 2.89 -2.02
CA THR A 675 15.06 2.11 -3.23
C THR A 675 14.25 0.81 -3.23
N LEU A 676 14.08 0.22 -4.42
CA LEU A 676 13.48 -1.09 -4.64
C LEU A 676 14.52 -2.09 -5.09
N SER A 677 14.49 -3.29 -4.50
CA SER A 677 15.19 -4.46 -5.02
C SER A 677 14.22 -5.45 -5.66
N ALA A 678 14.69 -6.21 -6.66
CA ALA A 678 13.88 -7.19 -7.36
C ALA A 678 14.57 -8.54 -7.55
N GLY A 679 13.77 -9.59 -7.45
CA GLY A 679 14.09 -10.93 -7.89
C GLY A 679 13.17 -11.34 -9.03
N PHE A 680 13.75 -11.67 -10.19
CA PHE A 680 13.02 -12.07 -11.39
C PHE A 680 13.43 -13.47 -11.84
N ALA A 681 12.44 -14.29 -12.21
CA ALA A 681 12.66 -15.65 -12.64
C ALA A 681 11.73 -16.03 -13.79
N VAL A 682 12.21 -16.90 -14.69
CA VAL A 682 11.49 -17.33 -15.90
C VAL A 682 11.34 -18.84 -15.92
N PHE A 683 10.11 -19.32 -16.14
CA PHE A 683 9.78 -20.74 -16.05
C PHE A 683 8.83 -21.18 -17.17
N ASP A 684 8.75 -22.49 -17.37
CA ASP A 684 7.68 -23.11 -18.15
C ASP A 684 6.34 -22.97 -17.43
N ALA A 685 5.25 -22.76 -18.14
CA ALA A 685 3.92 -22.57 -17.55
C ALA A 685 3.49 -23.75 -16.64
N LYS A 686 3.99 -24.96 -16.89
CA LYS A 686 3.74 -26.16 -16.07
C LYS A 686 4.65 -26.31 -14.86
N PHE A 687 5.65 -25.42 -14.68
CA PHE A 687 6.52 -25.46 -13.52
C PHE A 687 5.75 -25.03 -12.26
N PRO A 688 5.96 -25.72 -11.12
CA PRO A 688 5.20 -25.42 -9.90
C PRO A 688 5.40 -23.99 -9.44
N ILE A 689 4.29 -23.22 -9.33
CA ILE A 689 4.33 -21.79 -9.02
C ILE A 689 4.95 -21.50 -7.64
N TYR A 690 4.77 -22.37 -6.66
CA TYR A 690 5.38 -22.19 -5.35
C TYR A 690 6.91 -22.21 -5.41
N LYS A 691 7.50 -23.10 -6.27
CA LYS A 691 8.95 -23.13 -6.50
C LYS A 691 9.42 -21.91 -7.26
N SER A 692 8.62 -21.44 -8.23
CA SER A 692 8.91 -20.19 -8.96
C SER A 692 8.97 -19.00 -8.03
N ALA A 693 7.99 -18.89 -7.11
CA ALA A 693 7.92 -17.84 -6.10
C ALA A 693 9.09 -17.89 -5.11
N GLU A 694 9.52 -19.11 -4.73
CA GLU A 694 10.68 -19.35 -3.85
C GLU A 694 11.98 -18.90 -4.53
N ILE A 695 12.18 -19.29 -5.80
CA ILE A 695 13.35 -18.88 -6.57
C ILE A 695 13.37 -17.36 -6.79
N ALA A 696 12.24 -16.74 -7.10
CA ALA A 696 12.15 -15.28 -7.22
C ALA A 696 12.48 -14.59 -5.87
N LYS A 697 12.07 -15.18 -4.74
CA LYS A 697 12.44 -14.70 -3.40
C LYS A 697 13.95 -14.82 -3.15
N GLU A 698 14.57 -15.98 -3.46
CA GLU A 698 16.02 -16.16 -3.34
C GLU A 698 16.78 -15.12 -4.18
N ARG A 699 16.26 -14.75 -5.37
CA ARG A 699 16.85 -13.72 -6.21
C ARG A 699 16.69 -12.32 -5.60
N LEU A 700 15.53 -12.02 -5.02
CA LEU A 700 15.33 -10.77 -4.29
C LEU A 700 16.30 -10.63 -3.10
N GLU A 701 16.48 -11.70 -2.33
CA GLU A 701 17.43 -11.72 -1.22
C GLU A 701 18.89 -11.56 -1.74
N CYS A 702 19.21 -12.15 -2.88
CA CYS A 702 20.51 -11.92 -3.54
C CYS A 702 20.70 -10.44 -3.87
N ALA A 703 19.71 -9.78 -4.48
CA ALA A 703 19.76 -8.36 -4.81
C ALA A 703 19.94 -7.49 -3.54
N LYS A 704 19.21 -7.80 -2.47
CA LYS A 704 19.35 -7.10 -1.17
C LYS A 704 20.72 -7.30 -0.53
N ASN A 705 21.28 -8.50 -0.58
CA ASN A 705 22.58 -8.83 0.02
C ASN A 705 23.76 -8.26 -0.77
N GLU A 706 23.62 -8.05 -2.08
CA GLU A 706 24.69 -7.53 -2.95
C GLU A 706 24.71 -6.01 -3.07
N GLY A 707 23.96 -5.31 -2.23
CA GLY A 707 24.03 -3.84 -2.11
C GLY A 707 22.70 -3.12 -2.28
N LYS A 708 21.59 -3.84 -2.53
CA LYS A 708 20.24 -3.25 -2.72
C LYS A 708 20.13 -2.38 -3.98
N ASN A 709 18.95 -1.80 -4.24
CA ASN A 709 18.70 -1.04 -5.48
C ASN A 709 19.09 -1.82 -6.75
N ARG A 710 18.73 -3.12 -6.78
CA ARG A 710 19.21 -4.06 -7.81
C ARG A 710 18.12 -5.01 -8.28
N ILE A 711 18.33 -5.54 -9.47
CA ILE A 711 17.58 -6.69 -9.99
C ILE A 711 18.50 -7.92 -10.06
N SER A 712 17.99 -9.07 -9.62
CA SER A 712 18.67 -10.37 -9.78
C SER A 712 17.83 -11.33 -10.61
N LEU A 713 18.40 -11.87 -11.67
CA LEU A 713 17.75 -12.85 -12.56
C LEU A 713 18.08 -14.29 -12.14
N ALA A 714 17.13 -15.23 -12.31
CA ALA A 714 17.23 -16.61 -11.79
C ALA A 714 18.33 -17.46 -12.38
N GLU A 715 18.73 -17.21 -13.62
CA GLU A 715 19.70 -18.04 -14.31
C GLU A 715 21.17 -17.63 -14.10
N LEU A 716 21.48 -16.81 -13.11
CA LEU A 716 22.87 -16.52 -12.76
C LEU A 716 23.53 -17.74 -12.12
N PRO A 717 24.69 -18.18 -12.66
CA PRO A 717 25.37 -19.33 -12.10
C PRO A 717 25.80 -19.06 -10.65
N LYS A 718 25.43 -19.94 -9.71
CA LYS A 718 25.91 -19.94 -8.32
C LYS A 718 27.43 -20.03 -8.17
N TRP A 719 28.16 -20.22 -9.29
CA TRP A 719 29.60 -20.41 -9.36
C TRP A 719 30.37 -19.20 -9.94
N SER A 720 29.73 -18.02 -10.04
CA SER A 720 30.46 -16.81 -10.42
C SER A 720 31.51 -16.48 -9.36
N LYS A 721 32.78 -16.54 -9.77
CA LYS A 721 33.90 -16.16 -8.88
C LYS A 721 33.98 -14.65 -8.60
N ILE A 722 33.16 -13.86 -9.28
CA ILE A 722 33.05 -12.40 -9.07
C ILE A 722 32.11 -12.12 -7.90
N GLY A 723 31.26 -13.08 -7.49
CA GLY A 723 30.35 -12.93 -6.37
C GLY A 723 29.15 -12.01 -6.65
N VAL A 724 28.98 -11.53 -7.88
CA VAL A 724 27.89 -10.60 -8.26
C VAL A 724 26.76 -11.38 -8.90
N GLY A 725 25.63 -11.52 -8.20
CA GLY A 725 24.41 -12.19 -8.65
C GLY A 725 23.29 -11.25 -9.04
N ALA A 726 23.46 -9.93 -8.78
CA ALA A 726 22.48 -8.89 -9.07
C ALA A 726 23.13 -7.71 -9.80
N CYS A 727 22.34 -6.98 -10.59
CA CYS A 727 22.75 -5.78 -11.31
C CYS A 727 21.99 -4.56 -10.81
N GLU A 728 22.68 -3.44 -10.66
CA GLU A 728 22.04 -2.15 -10.39
C GLU A 728 21.09 -1.77 -11.54
N TRP A 729 19.96 -1.15 -11.21
CA TRP A 729 18.96 -0.81 -12.21
C TRP A 729 19.49 0.12 -13.29
N GLU A 730 20.18 1.18 -12.90
CA GLU A 730 20.75 2.15 -13.84
C GLU A 730 21.82 1.54 -14.70
N GLU A 731 22.67 0.71 -14.09
CA GLU A 731 23.71 0.01 -14.82
C GLU A 731 23.13 -0.98 -15.84
N PHE A 732 22.09 -1.72 -15.48
CA PHE A 732 21.39 -2.59 -16.42
C PHE A 732 20.82 -1.80 -17.60
N MET A 733 20.12 -0.68 -17.32
CA MET A 733 19.55 0.16 -18.36
C MET A 733 20.62 0.79 -19.25
N ARG A 734 21.73 1.25 -18.68
CA ARG A 734 22.87 1.76 -19.43
C ARG A 734 23.42 0.69 -20.40
N VAL A 735 23.68 -0.50 -19.89
CA VAL A 735 24.19 -1.61 -20.69
C VAL A 735 23.19 -2.04 -21.76
N TRP A 736 21.89 -2.06 -21.42
CA TRP A 736 20.84 -2.36 -22.38
C TRP A 736 20.83 -1.34 -23.53
N ASN A 737 20.79 -0.07 -23.23
CA ASN A 737 20.71 1.00 -24.23
C ASN A 737 22.00 1.14 -25.06
N GLU A 738 23.16 0.94 -24.44
CA GLU A 738 24.45 1.06 -25.16
C GLU A 738 24.76 -0.16 -26.01
N TYR A 739 24.50 -1.37 -25.57
CA TYR A 739 25.00 -2.59 -26.20
C TYR A 739 23.92 -3.53 -26.74
N VAL A 740 22.78 -3.65 -26.02
CA VAL A 740 21.75 -4.63 -26.37
C VAL A 740 20.78 -4.10 -27.40
N ALA A 741 20.31 -2.87 -27.21
CA ALA A 741 19.31 -2.23 -28.09
C ALA A 741 19.77 -2.10 -29.56
N VAL A 742 21.07 -2.13 -29.82
CA VAL A 742 21.62 -2.08 -31.19
C VAL A 742 21.71 -3.47 -31.86
N LEU A 743 21.44 -4.55 -31.11
CA LEU A 743 21.53 -5.91 -31.60
C LEU A 743 20.23 -6.46 -32.18
N TYR A 744 19.13 -5.72 -32.01
CA TYR A 744 17.83 -6.16 -32.48
C TYR A 744 17.01 -5.00 -33.06
N GLU A 745 16.06 -5.37 -33.86
CA GLU A 745 15.04 -4.51 -34.42
C GLU A 745 13.67 -5.13 -34.16
N LYS A 746 12.62 -4.33 -34.21
CA LYS A 746 11.24 -4.83 -34.15
C LYS A 746 10.65 -4.79 -35.55
N ASP A 747 9.96 -5.87 -35.94
CA ASP A 747 9.20 -5.86 -37.17
C ASP A 747 7.86 -5.12 -37.03
N GLU A 748 7.09 -5.06 -38.11
CA GLU A 748 5.76 -4.40 -38.15
C GLU A 748 4.76 -5.02 -37.17
N GLU A 749 4.96 -6.28 -36.82
CA GLU A 749 4.16 -7.00 -35.81
C GLU A 749 4.72 -6.84 -34.37
N GLY A 750 5.79 -6.05 -34.20
CA GLY A 750 6.45 -5.83 -32.91
C GLY A 750 7.31 -7.02 -32.43
N GLN A 751 7.60 -8.00 -33.29
CA GLN A 751 8.47 -9.12 -32.95
C GLN A 751 9.93 -8.71 -32.96
N VAL A 752 10.70 -9.20 -31.99
CA VAL A 752 12.14 -8.92 -31.86
C VAL A 752 12.91 -9.79 -32.81
N LYS A 753 13.64 -9.16 -33.73
CA LYS A 753 14.56 -9.83 -34.67
C LYS A 753 15.99 -9.31 -34.46
N LEU A 754 16.96 -10.24 -34.46
CA LEU A 754 18.35 -9.83 -34.34
C LEU A 754 18.81 -9.12 -35.64
N SER A 755 19.43 -7.96 -35.50
CA SER A 755 20.17 -7.27 -36.55
C SER A 755 21.55 -7.89 -36.80
N VAL A 756 21.94 -8.86 -35.99
CA VAL A 756 23.19 -9.61 -36.07
C VAL A 756 22.93 -11.13 -36.11
N ARG A 757 23.92 -11.91 -36.56
CA ARG A 757 23.79 -13.36 -36.48
C ARG A 757 23.73 -13.84 -35.03
N ARG A 758 22.89 -14.81 -34.73
CA ARG A 758 22.76 -15.38 -33.39
C ARG A 758 24.08 -15.90 -32.81
N ALA A 759 24.96 -16.41 -33.67
CA ALA A 759 26.32 -16.82 -33.29
C ALA A 759 27.13 -15.66 -32.64
N PHE A 760 26.89 -14.41 -33.05
CA PHE A 760 27.53 -13.24 -32.44
C PHE A 760 27.08 -13.06 -30.99
N LEU A 761 25.74 -13.09 -30.74
CA LEU A 761 25.17 -13.02 -29.40
C LEU A 761 25.75 -14.13 -28.49
N TRP A 762 25.74 -15.37 -28.97
CA TRP A 762 26.26 -16.51 -28.22
C TRP A 762 27.76 -16.41 -27.94
N LYS A 763 28.53 -15.80 -28.80
CA LYS A 763 29.98 -15.62 -28.59
C LYS A 763 30.25 -14.64 -27.47
N ILE A 764 29.48 -13.53 -27.39
CA ILE A 764 29.60 -12.55 -26.31
C ILE A 764 29.11 -13.15 -24.98
N LEU A 765 27.97 -13.85 -24.98
CA LEU A 765 27.49 -14.59 -23.80
C LEU A 765 28.52 -15.60 -23.27
N SER A 766 29.19 -16.33 -24.19
CA SER A 766 30.24 -17.28 -23.81
C SER A 766 31.46 -16.60 -23.19
N ALA A 767 31.82 -15.42 -23.69
CA ALA A 767 32.92 -14.62 -23.14
C ALA A 767 32.56 -14.08 -21.75
N SER A 768 31.35 -13.56 -21.57
CA SER A 768 30.84 -13.13 -20.26
C SER A 768 30.85 -14.29 -19.25
N ARG A 769 30.42 -15.49 -19.66
CA ARG A 769 30.48 -16.72 -18.85
C ARG A 769 31.90 -17.11 -18.48
N ALA A 770 32.82 -17.08 -19.46
CA ALA A 770 34.23 -17.42 -19.23
C ALA A 770 34.87 -16.46 -18.22
N TYR A 771 34.60 -15.18 -18.38
CA TYR A 771 35.06 -14.17 -17.42
C TYR A 771 34.48 -14.41 -16.02
N ALA A 772 33.19 -14.67 -15.90
CA ALA A 772 32.55 -14.95 -14.62
C ALA A 772 33.16 -16.19 -13.91
N ARG A 773 33.57 -17.19 -14.66
CA ARG A 773 34.23 -18.40 -14.12
C ARG A 773 35.65 -18.16 -13.66
N GLU A 774 36.43 -17.49 -14.46
CA GLU A 774 37.88 -17.29 -14.24
C GLU A 774 38.30 -15.88 -14.66
N PRO A 775 38.04 -14.83 -13.80
CA PRO A 775 38.32 -13.42 -14.15
C PRO A 775 39.78 -13.14 -14.53
N LYS A 776 40.73 -13.95 -14.03
CA LYS A 776 42.15 -13.77 -14.27
C LYS A 776 42.61 -14.37 -15.62
N ARG A 777 41.81 -15.22 -16.28
CA ARG A 777 42.13 -15.77 -17.59
C ARG A 777 41.69 -14.82 -18.69
N VAL A 778 42.60 -14.48 -19.60
CA VAL A 778 42.37 -13.55 -20.71
C VAL A 778 41.92 -14.25 -22.02
N ASN A 779 41.81 -15.58 -22.02
CA ASN A 779 41.47 -16.34 -23.24
C ASN A 779 40.16 -15.86 -23.89
N TRP A 780 39.15 -15.52 -23.09
CA TRP A 780 37.86 -14.98 -23.56
C TRP A 780 38.04 -13.68 -24.38
N LEU A 781 39.04 -12.85 -24.02
CA LEU A 781 39.34 -11.59 -24.70
C LEU A 781 39.99 -11.85 -26.06
N ILE A 782 40.98 -12.78 -26.10
CA ILE A 782 41.64 -13.21 -27.32
C ILE A 782 40.62 -13.79 -28.29
N ASP A 783 39.74 -14.67 -27.79
CA ASP A 783 38.67 -15.28 -28.59
C ASP A 783 37.69 -14.24 -29.16
N LEU A 784 37.34 -13.21 -28.41
CA LEU A 784 36.48 -12.14 -28.91
C LEU A 784 37.18 -11.27 -29.95
N TYR A 785 38.44 -10.89 -29.72
CA TYR A 785 39.23 -10.15 -30.72
C TYR A 785 39.34 -10.89 -32.06
N TYR A 786 39.67 -12.16 -31.98
CA TYR A 786 39.76 -13.00 -33.19
C TYR A 786 38.41 -13.09 -33.93
N TYR A 787 37.33 -13.28 -33.15
CA TYR A 787 35.99 -13.39 -33.72
C TYR A 787 35.55 -12.07 -34.37
N PHE A 788 35.75 -10.93 -33.71
CA PHE A 788 35.40 -9.62 -34.27
C PHE A 788 36.19 -9.29 -35.52
N GLY A 789 37.46 -9.62 -35.56
CA GLY A 789 38.27 -9.43 -36.78
C GLY A 789 37.74 -10.21 -37.98
N ARG A 790 37.26 -11.44 -37.77
CA ARG A 790 36.65 -12.25 -38.83
C ARG A 790 35.24 -11.77 -39.22
N MET A 791 34.50 -11.23 -38.32
CA MET A 791 33.11 -10.82 -38.53
C MET A 791 32.97 -9.37 -39.02
N GLU A 792 34.06 -8.61 -39.15
CA GLU A 792 34.05 -7.20 -39.49
C GLU A 792 33.27 -6.86 -40.77
N LYS A 793 33.29 -7.77 -41.75
CA LYS A 793 32.55 -7.62 -43.03
C LYS A 793 31.08 -8.04 -42.93
N HIS A 794 30.65 -8.64 -41.82
CA HIS A 794 29.30 -9.23 -41.67
C HIS A 794 28.49 -8.61 -40.55
N ILE A 795 29.08 -7.69 -39.79
CA ILE A 795 28.44 -7.00 -38.67
C ILE A 795 28.32 -5.54 -39.05
N GLY A 796 27.15 -4.93 -38.90
CA GLY A 796 26.94 -3.50 -39.18
C GLY A 796 27.95 -2.62 -38.43
N GLU A 797 28.45 -1.60 -39.07
CA GLU A 797 29.51 -0.70 -38.56
C GLU A 797 29.17 -0.13 -37.20
N ARG A 798 27.89 0.20 -36.96
CA ARG A 798 27.37 0.76 -35.68
C ARG A 798 27.58 -0.24 -34.54
N VAL A 799 27.23 -1.49 -34.73
CA VAL A 799 27.40 -2.57 -33.74
C VAL A 799 28.87 -2.82 -33.49
N LEU A 800 29.64 -2.97 -34.56
CA LEU A 800 31.07 -3.27 -34.50
C LEU A 800 31.84 -2.16 -33.74
N LYS A 801 31.55 -0.90 -34.01
CA LYS A 801 32.17 0.25 -33.31
C LYS A 801 31.91 0.23 -31.81
N ARG A 802 30.66 -0.10 -31.36
CA ARG A 802 30.34 -0.18 -29.97
C ARG A 802 31.03 -1.34 -29.25
N PHE A 803 31.02 -2.52 -29.84
CA PHE A 803 31.67 -3.70 -29.24
C PHE A 803 33.19 -3.66 -29.33
N LYS A 804 33.80 -2.99 -30.38
CA LYS A 804 35.25 -2.71 -30.38
C LYS A 804 35.67 -1.80 -29.22
N ARG A 805 34.80 -0.88 -28.78
CA ARG A 805 35.02 -0.04 -27.59
C ARG A 805 35.11 -0.87 -26.31
N LEU A 806 34.31 -1.93 -26.17
CA LEU A 806 34.43 -2.92 -25.10
C LEU A 806 35.78 -3.62 -25.04
N LEU A 807 36.41 -3.83 -26.20
CA LEU A 807 37.71 -4.50 -26.33
C LEU A 807 38.89 -3.50 -26.24
N SER A 808 38.64 -2.21 -26.21
CA SER A 808 39.68 -1.19 -26.07
C SER A 808 40.27 -1.20 -24.63
N LEU A 809 41.35 -0.42 -24.40
CA LEU A 809 42.14 -0.39 -23.17
C LEU A 809 41.31 -0.32 -21.85
N LYS A 810 40.07 0.21 -21.90
CA LYS A 810 39.18 0.23 -20.74
C LYS A 810 38.80 -1.15 -20.21
N VAL A 811 38.71 -2.19 -21.09
CA VAL A 811 38.46 -3.57 -20.61
C VAL A 811 39.63 -4.12 -19.79
N ARG A 812 40.83 -3.60 -19.97
CA ARG A 812 41.96 -3.95 -19.10
C ARG A 812 41.90 -3.25 -17.73
N GLU A 813 41.31 -2.08 -17.66
CA GLU A 813 41.12 -1.27 -16.45
C GLU A 813 39.82 -1.61 -15.73
N GLU A 814 38.73 -1.95 -16.47
CA GLU A 814 37.42 -2.30 -15.90
C GLU A 814 36.85 -3.60 -16.53
N PRO A 815 37.43 -4.76 -16.25
CA PRO A 815 37.02 -6.04 -16.85
C PRO A 815 35.58 -6.45 -16.44
N GLN A 816 34.97 -5.75 -15.50
CA GLN A 816 33.58 -5.99 -15.08
C GLN A 816 32.55 -5.64 -16.15
N GLU A 817 32.87 -4.80 -17.14
CA GLU A 817 31.97 -4.44 -18.25
C GLU A 817 31.48 -5.67 -19.03
N ILE A 818 32.33 -6.64 -19.30
CA ILE A 818 31.92 -7.85 -20.01
C ILE A 818 30.97 -8.71 -19.19
N TYR A 819 31.12 -8.74 -17.88
CA TYR A 819 30.24 -9.45 -16.98
C TYR A 819 28.85 -8.78 -16.91
N ARG A 820 28.80 -7.47 -16.91
CA ARG A 820 27.56 -6.68 -16.89
C ARG A 820 26.67 -6.92 -18.10
N LEU A 821 27.23 -7.35 -19.24
CA LEU A 821 26.49 -7.76 -20.44
C LEU A 821 25.71 -9.07 -20.29
N TRP A 822 26.04 -9.87 -19.28
CA TRP A 822 25.48 -11.23 -19.14
C TRP A 822 23.96 -11.23 -19.03
N GLN A 823 23.41 -10.51 -18.05
CA GLN A 823 21.98 -10.49 -17.82
C GLN A 823 21.19 -9.85 -18.98
N PRO A 824 21.57 -8.66 -19.48
CA PRO A 824 20.88 -8.05 -20.61
C PRO A 824 20.89 -8.89 -21.89
N LEU A 825 22.02 -9.53 -22.21
CA LEU A 825 22.13 -10.40 -23.40
C LEU A 825 21.34 -11.70 -23.24
N GLN A 826 21.22 -12.23 -22.04
CA GLN A 826 20.38 -13.39 -21.76
C GLN A 826 18.90 -13.10 -22.00
N VAL A 827 18.45 -11.92 -21.59
CA VAL A 827 17.09 -11.43 -21.86
C VAL A 827 16.85 -11.33 -23.37
N LEU A 828 17.81 -10.76 -24.13
CA LEU A 828 17.72 -10.71 -25.59
C LEU A 828 17.70 -12.10 -26.22
N ASP A 829 18.52 -13.04 -25.75
CA ASP A 829 18.51 -14.43 -26.28
C ASP A 829 17.14 -15.10 -26.07
N MET A 830 16.49 -14.86 -24.93
CA MET A 830 15.14 -15.35 -24.71
C MET A 830 14.12 -14.68 -25.65
N ALA A 831 14.25 -13.37 -25.89
CA ALA A 831 13.34 -12.61 -26.75
C ALA A 831 13.37 -13.03 -28.22
N VAL A 832 14.48 -13.61 -28.69
CA VAL A 832 14.66 -14.07 -30.09
C VAL A 832 14.51 -15.60 -30.28
N ARG A 833 14.17 -16.32 -29.20
CA ARG A 833 13.82 -17.75 -29.29
C ARG A 833 12.36 -17.87 -29.75
N ARG A 834 12.13 -18.59 -30.81
CA ARG A 834 10.79 -18.98 -31.25
C ARG A 834 10.40 -20.34 -30.67
#